data_8fda043aefe701181ef9810977653c46
#
_entry.id   8fda043aefe701181ef9810977653c46
#
_cell.length_a   1.000
_cell.length_b   1.000
_cell.length_c   1.000
_cell.angle_alpha   90.00
_cell.angle_beta   90.00
_cell.angle_gamma   90.00
#
_symmetry.space_group_name_H-M   'P 1'
#
loop_
_entity.id
_entity.type
_entity.pdbx_description
1 polymer ?
#
loop_
_entity_poly.entity_id
_entity_poly.type
_entity_poly.pdbx_seq_one_letter_code
_entity_poly.pdbx_strand_id
1 'polypeptide(L)'
;MNTNDNRLKAHKLIDHIFQDLLPAHGMAQRPEQIQLSHRMLEAMQDGRIALCDAGTGIGKTYAYLAAATAASAFPTGQIARPIIISTSSIALQNAVLTEYLPLLSCVLMADGILTKPLKAVIRKGKSHYVCDERLDRRLRQVYPAKKNPEALAALRTLRETLDMDRVSHLSGYDRERVCVPQVCDCKQRDCRYQRFLKTCDKNQFLFQICNHNLLVADAIHRSEGKRPIFPKHSIIIVDEAHKLPETAQQMLGVTLAAKEIRNLILQLKEERYLLAAEMLEDSTGPLLRKLAQPREEAEPVEACLRLLTAPSRTLPIIQRQIGSLLSPLGSRQLNTVLDAVKLFTSSQTDMIFYTAEDVSTGGAMLCAAAGDITQRMKKILWQPDQAFVLTSGTMAVGSDFRRFKTQAGLEQGHRVMESVSPSPFDYRNNCLLYLPQIPPRQRVEDTDVYFNELTAELVGLIKAASGHALVLFTSYAAMSAVKERLREESLPFPLLTLGRNAPHIIEQFRHTPGAVLLATGAAWEGFDFPGDCVSLLIIPRLPFAYPDARKERELEKYSSLHAFIREVAVPEMQIKLRQGFGRAIRTESDTCVIAILDERACRGRRYAQAVSEALPEMRRTGSLREVTRFLREKKPESYFEVER
;
A
#
# COMPACT_ATOMS: atom_id res chain seq x y z
N MET A 1 39.15 -0.56 -17.00
CA MET A 1 38.10 -1.48 -17.49
C MET A 1 37.21 -0.71 -18.47
N ASN A 2 36.96 -1.26 -19.63
CA ASN A 2 36.18 -0.56 -20.68
C ASN A 2 34.70 -0.54 -20.29
N THR A 3 34.14 0.64 -20.06
CA THR A 3 32.74 0.85 -19.65
C THR A 3 31.75 0.16 -20.61
N ASN A 4 32.05 0.17 -21.91
CA ASN A 4 31.20 -0.48 -22.93
C ASN A 4 31.23 -2.01 -22.82
N ASP A 5 32.38 -2.61 -22.45
CA ASP A 5 32.50 -4.06 -22.24
C ASP A 5 31.68 -4.51 -21.03
N ASN A 6 31.73 -3.75 -19.93
CA ASN A 6 30.90 -4.04 -18.75
C ASN A 6 29.40 -3.90 -19.04
N ARG A 7 28.99 -2.90 -19.84
CA ARG A 7 27.58 -2.81 -20.30
C ARG A 7 27.14 -4.06 -21.04
N LEU A 8 27.92 -4.45 -22.04
CA LEU A 8 27.61 -5.65 -22.84
C LEU A 8 27.51 -6.91 -21.97
N LYS A 9 28.46 -7.09 -21.03
CA LYS A 9 28.45 -8.23 -20.10
C LYS A 9 27.22 -8.21 -19.18
N ALA A 10 26.81 -7.04 -18.68
CA ALA A 10 25.63 -6.91 -17.86
C ALA A 10 24.34 -7.27 -18.62
N HIS A 11 24.21 -6.83 -19.86
CA HIS A 11 23.06 -7.20 -20.72
C HIS A 11 23.05 -8.71 -21.03
N LYS A 12 24.20 -9.29 -21.39
CA LYS A 12 24.32 -10.74 -21.62
C LYS A 12 23.98 -11.55 -20.36
N LEU A 13 24.31 -11.07 -19.17
CA LEU A 13 23.93 -11.73 -17.93
C LEU A 13 22.40 -11.74 -17.74
N ILE A 14 21.71 -10.66 -18.06
CA ILE A 14 20.24 -10.62 -18.02
C ILE A 14 19.64 -11.65 -18.98
N ASP A 15 20.12 -11.66 -20.23
CA ASP A 15 19.65 -12.63 -21.23
C ASP A 15 19.85 -14.05 -20.74
N HIS A 16 21.03 -14.39 -20.24
CA HIS A 16 21.35 -15.70 -19.70
C HIS A 16 20.49 -16.10 -18.50
N ILE A 17 20.23 -15.16 -17.56
CA ILE A 17 19.33 -15.42 -16.43
C ILE A 17 17.93 -15.82 -16.89
N PHE A 18 17.35 -15.09 -17.85
CA PHE A 18 15.96 -15.29 -18.25
C PHE A 18 15.76 -16.29 -19.39
N GLN A 19 16.76 -16.51 -20.23
CA GLN A 19 16.64 -17.43 -21.36
C GLN A 19 17.10 -18.85 -21.00
N ASP A 20 18.07 -18.97 -20.10
CA ASP A 20 18.69 -20.26 -19.78
C ASP A 20 18.46 -20.69 -18.31
N LEU A 21 18.89 -19.85 -17.35
CA LEU A 21 18.99 -20.26 -15.94
C LEU A 21 17.63 -20.42 -15.26
N LEU A 22 16.75 -19.42 -15.33
CA LEU A 22 15.43 -19.49 -14.70
C LEU A 22 14.52 -20.52 -15.39
N PRO A 23 14.50 -20.65 -16.72
CA PRO A 23 13.76 -21.71 -17.40
C PRO A 23 14.20 -23.12 -17.03
N ALA A 24 15.49 -23.36 -16.82
CA ALA A 24 15.98 -24.65 -16.33
C ALA A 24 15.42 -25.03 -14.94
N HIS A 25 14.88 -24.06 -14.20
CA HIS A 25 14.21 -24.25 -12.91
C HIS A 25 12.68 -24.12 -12.99
N GLY A 26 12.11 -24.30 -14.19
CA GLY A 26 10.65 -24.37 -14.41
C GLY A 26 9.95 -23.02 -14.56
N MET A 27 10.69 -21.92 -14.73
CA MET A 27 10.09 -20.61 -14.97
C MET A 27 9.87 -20.35 -16.46
N ALA A 28 8.71 -19.80 -16.81
CA ALA A 28 8.40 -19.45 -18.19
C ALA A 28 9.29 -18.29 -18.69
N GLN A 29 9.79 -18.41 -19.91
CA GLN A 29 10.42 -17.28 -20.61
C GLN A 29 9.36 -16.24 -20.99
N ARG A 30 9.66 -14.96 -20.68
CA ARG A 30 8.78 -13.83 -21.01
C ARG A 30 9.61 -12.72 -21.64
N PRO A 31 9.50 -12.49 -22.96
CA PRO A 31 10.25 -11.44 -23.65
C PRO A 31 10.07 -10.05 -23.02
N GLU A 32 8.86 -9.75 -22.54
CA GLU A 32 8.53 -8.48 -21.88
C GLU A 32 9.31 -8.30 -20.57
N GLN A 33 9.53 -9.38 -19.81
CA GLN A 33 10.33 -9.37 -18.59
C GLN A 33 11.80 -9.10 -18.89
N ILE A 34 12.34 -9.69 -19.95
CA ILE A 34 13.73 -9.48 -20.39
C ILE A 34 13.91 -8.01 -20.78
N GLN A 35 13.03 -7.48 -21.64
CA GLN A 35 13.08 -6.08 -22.06
C GLN A 35 12.97 -5.12 -20.88
N LEU A 36 12.05 -5.40 -19.94
CA LEU A 36 11.88 -4.63 -18.70
C LEU A 36 13.17 -4.61 -17.89
N SER A 37 13.82 -5.77 -17.72
CA SER A 37 15.09 -5.89 -16.98
C SER A 37 16.21 -5.08 -17.63
N HIS A 38 16.32 -5.12 -18.98
CA HIS A 38 17.29 -4.29 -19.72
C HIS A 38 17.05 -2.79 -19.51
N ARG A 39 15.80 -2.32 -19.58
CA ARG A 39 15.46 -0.92 -19.32
C ARG A 39 15.82 -0.47 -17.92
N MET A 40 15.56 -1.33 -16.94
CA MET A 40 15.94 -1.06 -15.54
C MET A 40 17.47 -1.00 -15.37
N LEU A 41 18.21 -1.91 -16.03
CA LEU A 41 19.68 -1.90 -16.05
C LEU A 41 20.25 -0.61 -16.64
N GLU A 42 19.72 -0.18 -17.82
CA GLU A 42 20.13 1.07 -18.46
C GLU A 42 20.00 2.27 -17.51
N ALA A 43 18.85 2.38 -16.82
CA ALA A 43 18.63 3.45 -15.85
C ALA A 43 19.61 3.41 -14.68
N MET A 44 19.89 2.21 -14.16
CA MET A 44 20.86 2.03 -13.06
C MET A 44 22.29 2.41 -13.48
N GLN A 45 22.69 2.08 -14.72
CA GLN A 45 24.01 2.36 -15.25
C GLN A 45 24.22 3.82 -15.63
N ASP A 46 23.15 4.50 -16.07
CA ASP A 46 23.19 5.89 -16.54
C ASP A 46 22.82 6.92 -15.46
N GLY A 47 22.55 6.49 -14.22
CA GLY A 47 22.12 7.39 -13.16
C GLY A 47 20.76 8.05 -13.43
N ARG A 48 19.86 7.36 -14.14
CA ARG A 48 18.56 7.88 -14.59
C ARG A 48 17.41 7.41 -13.69
N ILE A 49 16.23 7.96 -13.94
CA ILE A 49 14.98 7.58 -13.27
C ILE A 49 14.14 6.81 -14.29
N ALA A 50 14.00 5.49 -14.11
CA ALA A 50 13.11 4.67 -14.93
C ALA A 50 11.71 4.65 -14.33
N LEU A 51 10.70 5.00 -15.10
CA LEU A 51 9.29 4.77 -14.82
C LEU A 51 8.84 3.57 -15.64
N CYS A 52 8.62 2.45 -14.96
CA CYS A 52 8.28 1.17 -15.57
C CYS A 52 6.86 0.77 -15.20
N ASP A 53 5.87 1.09 -16.05
CA ASP A 53 4.52 0.53 -15.91
C ASP A 53 4.52 -0.88 -16.47
N ALA A 54 4.46 -1.87 -15.59
CA ALA A 54 4.59 -3.27 -15.93
C ALA A 54 3.35 -4.03 -15.47
N GLY A 55 2.62 -4.60 -16.41
CA GLY A 55 1.37 -5.32 -16.18
C GLY A 55 1.51 -6.48 -15.19
N THR A 56 0.37 -7.00 -14.71
CA THR A 56 0.36 -8.20 -13.88
C THR A 56 0.97 -9.39 -14.63
N GLY A 57 1.65 -10.28 -13.90
CA GLY A 57 2.21 -11.51 -14.48
C GLY A 57 3.57 -11.37 -15.18
N ILE A 58 4.07 -10.18 -15.46
CA ILE A 58 5.39 -9.98 -16.11
C ILE A 58 6.55 -10.51 -15.27
N GLY A 59 6.44 -10.55 -13.95
CA GLY A 59 7.55 -10.93 -13.06
C GLY A 59 8.49 -9.76 -12.74
N LYS A 60 7.93 -8.60 -12.43
CA LYS A 60 8.65 -7.36 -12.04
C LYS A 60 9.79 -7.60 -11.05
N THR A 61 9.55 -8.45 -10.04
CA THR A 61 10.51 -8.71 -8.97
C THR A 61 11.81 -9.31 -9.50
N TYR A 62 11.74 -10.35 -10.32
CA TYR A 62 12.94 -10.90 -10.95
C TYR A 62 13.58 -9.93 -11.94
N ALA A 63 12.78 -9.12 -12.65
CA ALA A 63 13.33 -8.15 -13.61
C ALA A 63 14.24 -7.14 -12.90
N TYR A 64 13.80 -6.52 -11.79
CA TYR A 64 14.66 -5.58 -11.09
C TYR A 64 15.79 -6.25 -10.30
N LEU A 65 15.62 -7.47 -9.78
CA LEU A 65 16.69 -8.19 -9.08
C LEU A 65 17.79 -8.63 -10.03
N ALA A 66 17.45 -9.12 -11.23
CA ALA A 66 18.42 -9.47 -12.27
C ALA A 66 19.18 -8.23 -12.76
N ALA A 67 18.47 -7.13 -13.05
CA ALA A 67 19.08 -5.86 -13.46
C ALA A 67 20.06 -5.33 -12.38
N ALA A 68 19.65 -5.31 -11.11
CA ALA A 68 20.48 -4.85 -10.00
C ALA A 68 21.71 -5.75 -9.77
N THR A 69 21.54 -7.05 -9.92
CA THR A 69 22.63 -8.02 -9.82
C THR A 69 23.63 -7.82 -10.95
N ALA A 70 23.15 -7.68 -12.18
CA ALA A 70 23.98 -7.42 -13.36
C ALA A 70 24.72 -6.07 -13.25
N ALA A 71 24.06 -5.00 -12.82
CA ALA A 71 24.67 -3.71 -12.57
C ALA A 71 25.79 -3.81 -11.52
N SER A 72 25.57 -4.57 -10.44
CA SER A 72 26.56 -4.77 -9.38
C SER A 72 27.74 -5.66 -9.79
N ALA A 73 27.51 -6.67 -10.66
CA ALA A 73 28.54 -7.58 -11.16
C ALA A 73 29.45 -6.89 -12.22
N PHE A 74 28.85 -6.05 -13.08
CA PHE A 74 29.53 -5.35 -14.16
C PHE A 74 29.29 -3.83 -14.07
N PRO A 75 29.87 -3.14 -13.08
CA PRO A 75 29.63 -1.74 -12.85
C PRO A 75 30.22 -0.87 -13.98
N THR A 76 29.46 0.12 -14.43
CA THR A 76 29.91 1.13 -15.42
C THR A 76 30.49 2.37 -14.74
N GLY A 77 30.40 2.48 -13.40
CA GLY A 77 30.92 3.52 -12.55
C GLY A 77 31.03 3.05 -11.09
N GLN A 78 31.20 3.97 -10.15
CA GLN A 78 31.19 3.62 -8.73
C GLN A 78 29.74 3.40 -8.26
N ILE A 79 29.34 2.15 -8.12
CA ILE A 79 28.06 1.79 -7.49
C ILE A 79 28.27 1.70 -5.99
N ALA A 80 27.71 2.68 -5.26
CA ALA A 80 27.69 2.63 -3.80
C ALA A 80 26.68 1.56 -3.34
N ARG A 81 27.14 0.66 -2.48
CA ARG A 81 26.31 -0.37 -1.85
C ARG A 81 25.85 0.08 -0.48
N PRO A 82 24.67 -0.33 -0.01
CA PRO A 82 23.72 -1.30 -0.63
C PRO A 82 22.89 -0.70 -1.76
N ILE A 83 22.18 -1.55 -2.51
CA ILE A 83 21.05 -1.18 -3.35
C ILE A 83 19.82 -1.19 -2.46
N ILE A 84 19.03 -0.12 -2.47
CA ILE A 84 17.80 -0.03 -1.67
C ILE A 84 16.61 -0.55 -2.48
N ILE A 85 15.84 -1.47 -1.88
CA ILE A 85 14.58 -1.94 -2.44
C ILE A 85 13.45 -1.49 -1.50
N SER A 86 12.59 -0.62 -1.99
CA SER A 86 11.41 -0.15 -1.26
C SER A 86 10.15 -0.78 -1.82
N THR A 87 9.34 -1.41 -0.96
CA THR A 87 8.07 -2.04 -1.36
C THR A 87 6.90 -1.54 -0.51
N SER A 88 5.68 -1.71 -1.00
CA SER A 88 4.49 -1.25 -0.27
C SER A 88 4.01 -2.23 0.82
N SER A 89 4.45 -3.49 0.82
CA SER A 89 3.92 -4.51 1.72
C SER A 89 5.01 -5.33 2.43
N ILE A 90 4.73 -5.74 3.68
CA ILE A 90 5.61 -6.62 4.47
C ILE A 90 5.69 -8.02 3.81
N ALA A 91 4.59 -8.50 3.24
CA ALA A 91 4.56 -9.79 2.56
C ALA A 91 5.57 -9.82 1.40
N LEU A 92 5.60 -8.79 0.57
CA LEU A 92 6.54 -8.70 -0.55
C LEU A 92 7.99 -8.52 -0.06
N GLN A 93 8.23 -7.77 1.03
CA GLN A 93 9.56 -7.70 1.65
C GLN A 93 10.08 -9.09 2.04
N ASN A 94 9.21 -9.89 2.67
CA ASN A 94 9.55 -11.26 3.07
C ASN A 94 9.77 -12.15 1.84
N ALA A 95 8.88 -12.12 0.84
CA ALA A 95 9.02 -12.92 -0.38
C ALA A 95 10.34 -12.61 -1.13
N VAL A 96 10.72 -11.34 -1.24
CA VAL A 96 12.01 -10.97 -1.84
C VAL A 96 13.17 -11.63 -1.09
N LEU A 97 13.13 -11.65 0.26
CA LEU A 97 14.20 -12.21 1.07
C LEU A 97 14.20 -13.74 1.11
N THR A 98 13.03 -14.38 1.16
CA THR A 98 12.92 -15.83 1.43
C THR A 98 12.66 -16.69 0.20
N GLU A 99 12.23 -16.09 -0.91
CA GLU A 99 11.86 -16.81 -2.14
C GLU A 99 12.69 -16.35 -3.34
N TYR A 100 12.58 -15.07 -3.73
CA TYR A 100 13.16 -14.57 -4.98
C TYR A 100 14.70 -14.53 -4.94
N LEU A 101 15.30 -13.96 -3.91
CA LEU A 101 16.76 -13.86 -3.79
C LEU A 101 17.44 -15.20 -3.57
N PRO A 102 16.91 -16.15 -2.77
CA PRO A 102 17.48 -17.48 -2.64
C PRO A 102 17.50 -18.25 -3.96
N LEU A 103 16.39 -18.24 -4.73
CA LEU A 103 16.36 -18.91 -6.04
C LEU A 103 17.35 -18.27 -7.02
N LEU A 104 17.35 -16.92 -7.15
CA LEU A 104 18.29 -16.23 -8.02
C LEU A 104 19.73 -16.50 -7.61
N SER A 105 20.03 -16.53 -6.30
CA SER A 105 21.37 -16.88 -5.81
C SER A 105 21.75 -18.30 -6.16
N CYS A 106 20.83 -19.26 -5.99
CA CYS A 106 21.06 -20.66 -6.28
C CYS A 106 21.43 -20.88 -7.75
N VAL A 107 20.64 -20.33 -8.67
CA VAL A 107 20.89 -20.50 -10.11
C VAL A 107 22.20 -19.84 -10.57
N LEU A 108 22.51 -18.65 -10.05
CA LEU A 108 23.75 -17.94 -10.38
C LEU A 108 25.01 -18.60 -9.77
N MET A 109 24.87 -19.25 -8.62
CA MET A 109 25.96 -20.01 -8.00
C MET A 109 26.19 -21.34 -8.73
N ALA A 110 25.12 -22.03 -9.13
CA ALA A 110 25.20 -23.27 -9.90
C ALA A 110 25.91 -23.06 -11.26
N ASP A 111 25.70 -21.91 -11.88
CA ASP A 111 26.35 -21.52 -13.15
C ASP A 111 27.76 -20.92 -12.94
N GLY A 112 28.25 -20.81 -11.71
CA GLY A 112 29.58 -20.27 -11.40
C GLY A 112 29.70 -18.74 -11.51
N ILE A 113 28.63 -18.01 -11.76
CA ILE A 113 28.62 -16.53 -11.84
C ILE A 113 28.86 -15.92 -10.47
N LEU A 114 28.27 -16.52 -9.42
CA LEU A 114 28.47 -16.10 -8.04
C LEU A 114 29.24 -17.15 -7.24
N THR A 115 30.18 -16.68 -6.44
CA THR A 115 30.91 -17.54 -5.48
C THR A 115 30.23 -17.59 -4.10
N LYS A 116 29.31 -16.69 -3.81
CA LYS A 116 28.57 -16.56 -2.54
C LYS A 116 27.15 -16.07 -2.83
N PRO A 117 26.16 -16.46 -2.00
CA PRO A 117 24.79 -16.03 -2.21
C PRO A 117 24.63 -14.51 -2.07
N LEU A 118 23.65 -13.95 -2.77
CA LEU A 118 23.26 -12.55 -2.66
C LEU A 118 22.72 -12.29 -1.25
N LYS A 119 23.38 -11.40 -0.51
CA LYS A 119 22.97 -11.07 0.86
C LYS A 119 22.03 -9.89 0.88
N ALA A 120 20.93 -10.04 1.59
CA ALA A 120 19.96 -8.97 1.81
C ALA A 120 19.55 -8.88 3.28
N VAL A 121 19.00 -7.74 3.68
CA VAL A 121 18.44 -7.51 5.02
C VAL A 121 17.20 -6.63 4.93
N ILE A 122 16.16 -6.98 5.69
CA ILE A 122 14.97 -6.15 5.83
C ILE A 122 15.22 -5.09 6.92
N ARG A 123 14.96 -3.84 6.57
CA ARG A 123 15.02 -2.68 7.45
C ARG A 123 13.59 -2.19 7.70
N LYS A 124 13.24 -2.04 8.97
CA LYS A 124 11.92 -1.56 9.42
C LYS A 124 12.08 -0.34 10.33
N GLY A 125 11.00 0.35 10.59
CA GLY A 125 10.97 1.41 11.60
C GLY A 125 11.31 0.89 13.02
N LYS A 126 11.79 1.77 13.89
CA LYS A 126 12.18 1.41 15.27
C LYS A 126 11.08 0.70 16.06
N SER A 127 9.81 1.05 15.81
CA SER A 127 8.64 0.45 16.45
C SER A 127 8.43 -1.04 16.13
N HIS A 128 9.15 -1.60 15.16
CA HIS A 128 9.10 -3.02 14.80
C HIS A 128 10.18 -3.86 15.51
N TYR A 129 11.11 -3.21 16.21
CA TYR A 129 12.20 -3.89 16.90
C TYR A 129 12.05 -3.81 18.41
N VAL A 130 12.41 -4.89 19.09
CA VAL A 130 12.38 -4.95 20.55
C VAL A 130 13.58 -4.22 21.16
N CYS A 131 13.33 -3.49 22.25
CA CYS A 131 14.34 -2.93 23.14
C CYS A 131 14.51 -3.86 24.35
N ASP A 132 15.69 -4.42 24.54
CA ASP A 132 15.96 -5.39 25.60
C ASP A 132 15.67 -4.83 27.01
N GLU A 133 16.07 -3.60 27.28
CA GLU A 133 15.80 -2.92 28.56
C GLU A 133 14.28 -2.77 28.83
N ARG A 134 13.52 -2.35 27.83
CA ARG A 134 12.08 -2.19 27.94
C ARG A 134 11.37 -3.54 28.06
N LEU A 135 11.87 -4.57 27.35
CA LEU A 135 11.38 -5.93 27.45
C LEU A 135 11.57 -6.48 28.87
N ASP A 136 12.77 -6.32 29.45
CA ASP A 136 13.07 -6.77 30.81
C ASP A 136 12.21 -6.05 31.85
N ARG A 137 11.99 -4.75 31.68
CA ARG A 137 11.07 -3.98 32.54
C ARG A 137 9.65 -4.51 32.45
N ARG A 138 9.16 -4.76 31.22
CA ARG A 138 7.82 -5.26 30.99
C ARG A 138 7.62 -6.67 31.53
N LEU A 139 8.57 -7.57 31.34
CA LEU A 139 8.54 -8.92 31.89
C LEU A 139 8.46 -8.91 33.44
N ARG A 140 9.21 -8.02 34.10
CA ARG A 140 9.10 -7.87 35.57
C ARG A 140 7.73 -7.40 36.03
N GLN A 141 7.03 -6.58 35.25
CA GLN A 141 5.68 -6.11 35.56
C GLN A 141 4.60 -7.19 35.37
N VAL A 142 4.72 -8.01 34.30
CA VAL A 142 3.72 -9.01 33.91
C VAL A 142 3.89 -10.32 34.66
N TYR A 143 5.13 -10.69 34.98
CA TYR A 143 5.45 -11.98 35.64
C TYR A 143 4.71 -12.22 36.97
N PRO A 144 4.59 -11.23 37.88
CA PRO A 144 3.87 -11.43 39.14
C PRO A 144 2.36 -11.58 38.97
N ALA A 145 1.79 -11.02 37.91
CA ALA A 145 0.34 -10.92 37.76
C ALA A 145 -0.34 -12.19 37.24
N LYS A 146 0.39 -13.16 36.68
CA LYS A 146 -0.08 -14.48 36.11
C LYS A 146 -1.40 -14.41 35.28
N LYS A 147 -1.84 -13.21 34.87
CA LYS A 147 -3.18 -12.99 34.33
C LYS A 147 -3.34 -13.35 32.85
N ASN A 148 -2.24 -13.51 32.08
CA ASN A 148 -2.31 -13.88 30.67
C ASN A 148 -1.06 -14.68 30.27
N PRO A 149 -1.12 -16.02 30.25
CA PRO A 149 0.00 -16.87 29.90
C PRO A 149 0.46 -16.72 28.46
N GLU A 150 -0.45 -16.44 27.51
CA GLU A 150 -0.12 -16.26 26.10
C GLU A 150 0.70 -14.98 25.89
N ALA A 151 0.28 -13.86 26.49
CA ALA A 151 1.03 -12.62 26.43
C ALA A 151 2.43 -12.75 27.03
N LEU A 152 2.56 -13.52 28.12
CA LEU A 152 3.86 -13.79 28.73
C LEU A 152 4.73 -14.66 27.83
N ALA A 153 4.18 -15.66 27.16
CA ALA A 153 4.88 -16.50 26.18
C ALA A 153 5.37 -15.65 24.99
N ALA A 154 4.50 -14.81 24.41
CA ALA A 154 4.87 -13.89 23.33
C ALA A 154 6.00 -12.95 23.74
N LEU A 155 5.94 -12.36 24.93
CA LEU A 155 7.02 -11.49 25.45
C LEU A 155 8.34 -12.25 25.65
N ARG A 156 8.29 -13.51 26.09
CA ARG A 156 9.51 -14.36 26.25
C ARG A 156 10.16 -14.66 24.91
N THR A 157 9.37 -14.97 23.87
CA THR A 157 9.87 -15.22 22.51
C THR A 157 10.66 -14.02 21.95
N LEU A 158 10.35 -12.79 22.40
CA LEU A 158 11.11 -11.60 22.02
C LEU A 158 12.57 -11.58 22.53
N ARG A 159 12.95 -12.48 23.45
CA ARG A 159 14.37 -12.65 23.82
C ARG A 159 15.17 -13.33 22.71
N GLU A 160 14.53 -14.13 21.88
CA GLU A 160 15.17 -14.89 20.81
C GLU A 160 15.17 -14.12 19.48
N THR A 161 14.17 -13.28 19.25
CA THR A 161 14.06 -12.48 18.02
C THR A 161 14.10 -10.97 18.29
N LEU A 162 14.76 -10.23 17.42
CA LEU A 162 14.77 -8.77 17.45
C LEU A 162 13.53 -8.18 16.76
N ASP A 163 13.01 -8.86 15.73
CA ASP A 163 11.87 -8.41 14.92
C ASP A 163 10.55 -8.88 15.55
N MET A 164 9.78 -7.91 16.06
CA MET A 164 8.51 -8.18 16.73
C MET A 164 7.41 -8.69 15.79
N ASP A 165 7.53 -8.47 14.48
CA ASP A 165 6.55 -8.95 13.51
C ASP A 165 6.61 -10.48 13.31
N ARG A 166 7.66 -11.13 13.82
CA ARG A 166 7.81 -12.59 13.82
C ARG A 166 7.13 -13.27 15.00
N VAL A 167 6.61 -12.50 15.96
CA VAL A 167 5.97 -13.04 17.16
C VAL A 167 4.46 -12.90 17.02
N SER A 168 3.78 -14.03 16.90
CA SER A 168 2.32 -14.10 16.92
C SER A 168 1.77 -13.75 18.32
N HIS A 169 0.53 -13.25 18.37
CA HIS A 169 -0.21 -12.93 19.61
C HIS A 169 0.42 -11.84 20.49
N LEU A 170 1.42 -11.08 20.00
CA LEU A 170 1.93 -9.91 20.70
C LEU A 170 0.91 -8.77 20.63
N SER A 171 0.33 -8.39 21.78
CA SER A 171 -0.67 -7.33 21.83
C SER A 171 -0.08 -5.97 21.40
N GLY A 172 -0.90 -5.11 20.80
CA GLY A 172 -0.48 -3.74 20.46
C GLY A 172 0.02 -2.96 21.66
N TYR A 173 -0.61 -3.17 22.82
CA TYR A 173 -0.22 -2.60 24.11
C TYR A 173 1.21 -3.00 24.53
N ASP A 174 1.55 -4.30 24.45
CA ASP A 174 2.88 -4.79 24.80
C ASP A 174 3.91 -4.35 23.77
N ARG A 175 3.56 -4.42 22.47
CA ARG A 175 4.42 -3.94 21.37
C ARG A 175 4.92 -2.53 21.59
N GLU A 176 4.06 -1.59 21.94
CA GLU A 176 4.44 -0.19 22.18
C GLU A 176 5.37 -0.02 23.39
N ARG A 177 5.18 -0.86 24.42
CA ARG A 177 5.98 -0.80 25.65
C ARG A 177 7.37 -1.40 25.50
N VAL A 178 7.53 -2.38 24.61
CA VAL A 178 8.80 -3.08 24.44
C VAL A 178 9.57 -2.65 23.20
N CYS A 179 8.97 -1.85 22.30
CA CYS A 179 9.64 -1.42 21.09
C CYS A 179 10.82 -0.48 21.34
N VAL A 180 11.73 -0.41 20.39
CA VAL A 180 12.83 0.58 20.39
C VAL A 180 12.23 1.99 20.32
N PRO A 181 12.53 2.88 21.30
CA PRO A 181 11.99 4.23 21.30
C PRO A 181 12.58 5.08 20.18
N GLN A 182 11.85 6.13 19.77
CA GLN A 182 12.30 7.05 18.73
C GLN A 182 13.64 7.72 19.09
N VAL A 183 13.79 8.17 20.33
CA VAL A 183 15.09 8.55 20.89
C VAL A 183 15.44 7.52 21.96
N CYS A 184 16.57 6.84 21.75
CA CYS A 184 17.06 5.82 22.66
C CYS A 184 18.15 6.43 23.54
N ASP A 185 17.93 6.43 24.84
CA ASP A 185 18.86 6.79 25.89
C ASP A 185 19.44 5.57 26.63
N CYS A 186 19.19 4.39 26.07
CA CYS A 186 19.65 3.11 26.61
C CYS A 186 21.17 3.09 26.78
N LYS A 187 21.63 2.84 28.01
CA LYS A 187 23.05 2.75 28.39
C LYS A 187 23.64 1.34 28.23
N GLN A 188 22.86 0.39 27.72
CA GLN A 188 23.34 -0.98 27.52
C GLN A 188 24.45 -1.03 26.49
N ARG A 189 25.64 -1.48 26.91
CA ARG A 189 26.83 -1.62 26.02
C ARG A 189 26.61 -2.64 24.89
N ASP A 190 25.76 -3.65 25.09
CA ASP A 190 25.50 -4.77 24.19
C ASP A 190 24.04 -4.81 23.70
N CYS A 191 23.52 -3.68 23.21
CA CYS A 191 22.17 -3.57 22.67
C CYS A 191 22.04 -4.33 21.33
N ARG A 192 21.16 -5.33 21.25
CA ARG A 192 20.90 -6.12 20.01
C ARG A 192 20.51 -5.24 18.83
N TYR A 193 19.68 -4.21 19.04
CA TYR A 193 19.28 -3.29 17.99
C TYR A 193 20.47 -2.47 17.45
N GLN A 194 21.35 -1.98 18.32
CA GLN A 194 22.56 -1.25 17.89
C GLN A 194 23.53 -2.17 17.14
N ARG A 195 23.69 -3.42 17.56
CA ARG A 195 24.47 -4.43 16.82
C ARG A 195 23.89 -4.69 15.44
N PHE A 196 22.56 -4.83 15.36
CA PHE A 196 21.87 -4.99 14.09
C PHE A 196 22.12 -3.80 13.16
N LEU A 197 21.99 -2.55 13.64
CA LEU A 197 22.27 -1.36 12.83
C LEU A 197 23.73 -1.34 12.34
N LYS A 198 24.69 -1.60 13.22
CA LYS A 198 26.11 -1.69 12.83
C LYS A 198 26.36 -2.77 11.77
N THR A 199 25.63 -3.87 11.83
CA THR A 199 25.69 -4.92 10.82
C THR A 199 25.13 -4.46 9.48
N CYS A 200 24.02 -3.71 9.49
CA CYS A 200 23.43 -3.12 8.28
C CYS A 200 24.35 -2.05 7.64
N ASP A 201 25.08 -1.29 8.46
CA ASP A 201 25.98 -0.24 7.99
C ASP A 201 27.27 -0.80 7.36
N LYS A 202 27.63 -2.08 7.64
CA LYS A 202 28.73 -2.76 6.97
C LYS A 202 28.35 -3.13 5.54
N ASN A 203 29.31 -2.98 4.63
CA ASN A 203 29.10 -3.20 3.18
C ASN A 203 28.94 -4.70 2.80
N GLN A 204 28.32 -5.49 3.66
CA GLN A 204 28.13 -6.93 3.49
C GLN A 204 26.83 -7.33 2.80
N PHE A 205 25.85 -6.42 2.76
CA PHE A 205 24.58 -6.65 2.10
C PHE A 205 24.56 -5.97 0.73
N LEU A 206 24.21 -6.72 -0.32
CA LEU A 206 23.97 -6.13 -1.63
C LEU A 206 22.64 -5.37 -1.61
N PHE A 207 21.62 -5.91 -0.94
CA PHE A 207 20.31 -5.31 -0.87
C PHE A 207 19.91 -4.96 0.57
N GLN A 208 19.33 -3.78 0.75
CA GLN A 208 18.55 -3.44 1.95
C GLN A 208 17.11 -3.17 1.54
N ILE A 209 16.19 -3.98 2.09
CA ILE A 209 14.78 -3.98 1.75
C ILE A 209 14.02 -3.19 2.81
N CYS A 210 13.12 -2.30 2.41
CA CYS A 210 12.32 -1.48 3.33
C CYS A 210 10.91 -1.21 2.78
N ASN A 211 10.09 -0.49 3.54
CA ASN A 211 8.86 0.10 3.05
C ASN A 211 9.08 1.55 2.58
N HIS A 212 8.09 2.10 1.86
CA HIS A 212 8.15 3.47 1.36
C HIS A 212 8.30 4.51 2.48
N ASN A 213 7.67 4.28 3.64
CA ASN A 213 7.81 5.19 4.79
C ASN A 213 9.27 5.32 5.23
N LEU A 214 10.01 4.21 5.30
CA LEU A 214 11.41 4.24 5.73
C LEU A 214 12.31 4.89 4.67
N LEU A 215 12.02 4.68 3.38
CA LEU A 215 12.71 5.36 2.27
C LEU A 215 12.51 6.87 2.36
N VAL A 216 11.27 7.33 2.51
CA VAL A 216 10.95 8.76 2.64
C VAL A 216 11.56 9.35 3.91
N ALA A 217 11.54 8.62 5.04
CA ALA A 217 12.18 9.04 6.28
C ALA A 217 13.70 9.23 6.10
N ASP A 218 14.38 8.34 5.36
CA ASP A 218 15.81 8.51 5.05
C ASP A 218 16.05 9.78 4.21
N ALA A 219 15.22 10.01 3.21
CA ALA A 219 15.30 11.20 2.37
C ALA A 219 15.10 12.50 3.17
N ILE A 220 14.13 12.52 4.10
CA ILE A 220 13.92 13.64 5.02
C ILE A 220 15.15 13.84 5.91
N HIS A 221 15.67 12.77 6.54
CA HIS A 221 16.87 12.86 7.39
C HIS A 221 18.05 13.46 6.63
N ARG A 222 18.31 13.01 5.39
CA ARG A 222 19.38 13.56 4.55
C ARG A 222 19.19 15.03 4.23
N SER A 223 17.96 15.42 3.88
CA SER A 223 17.65 16.80 3.53
C SER A 223 17.78 17.78 4.71
N GLU A 224 17.58 17.28 5.94
CA GLU A 224 17.68 18.04 7.18
C GLU A 224 19.07 17.95 7.84
N GLY A 225 20.05 17.29 7.21
CA GLY A 225 21.38 17.07 7.76
C GLY A 225 21.43 16.16 8.99
N LYS A 226 20.36 15.38 9.22
CA LYS A 226 20.30 14.37 10.27
C LYS A 226 21.06 13.11 9.84
N ARG A 227 21.41 12.24 10.83
CA ARG A 227 22.03 10.94 10.52
C ARG A 227 21.14 10.14 9.57
N PRO A 228 21.66 9.74 8.40
CA PRO A 228 20.92 8.90 7.45
C PRO A 228 20.52 7.55 8.06
N ILE A 229 19.40 7.01 7.60
CA ILE A 229 18.93 5.68 8.00
C ILE A 229 19.69 4.59 7.26
N PHE A 230 19.93 4.80 5.97
CA PHE A 230 20.69 3.87 5.13
C PHE A 230 22.13 4.37 4.92
N PRO A 231 23.11 3.47 4.71
CA PRO A 231 24.44 3.84 4.24
C PRO A 231 24.37 4.60 2.90
N LYS A 232 25.50 5.15 2.44
CA LYS A 232 25.57 5.74 1.11
C LYS A 232 25.19 4.70 0.05
N HIS A 233 24.27 5.06 -0.83
CA HIS A 233 23.74 4.21 -1.90
C HIS A 233 23.51 5.03 -3.16
N SER A 234 23.62 4.40 -4.33
CA SER A 234 23.44 5.05 -5.63
C SER A 234 22.27 4.50 -6.44
N ILE A 235 21.69 3.36 -6.05
CA ILE A 235 20.57 2.73 -6.75
C ILE A 235 19.42 2.51 -5.76
N ILE A 236 18.24 2.96 -6.14
CA ILE A 236 17.00 2.81 -5.39
C ILE A 236 15.95 2.19 -6.31
N ILE A 237 15.36 1.08 -5.88
CA ILE A 237 14.27 0.39 -6.55
C ILE A 237 13.01 0.61 -5.71
N VAL A 238 11.94 1.12 -6.33
CA VAL A 238 10.65 1.34 -5.69
C VAL A 238 9.61 0.47 -6.39
N ASP A 239 9.21 -0.60 -5.73
CA ASP A 239 8.15 -1.48 -6.22
C ASP A 239 6.79 -1.02 -5.68
N GLU A 240 5.73 -1.13 -6.49
CA GLU A 240 4.43 -0.49 -6.28
C GLU A 240 4.57 1.03 -6.08
N ALA A 241 5.36 1.65 -6.96
CA ALA A 241 5.76 3.06 -6.88
C ALA A 241 4.58 4.05 -6.94
N HIS A 242 3.41 3.62 -7.44
CA HIS A 242 2.20 4.44 -7.44
C HIS A 242 1.79 4.89 -6.03
N LYS A 243 2.22 4.18 -4.98
CA LYS A 243 1.95 4.54 -3.56
C LYS A 243 2.95 5.53 -2.96
N LEU A 244 4.08 5.74 -3.62
CA LEU A 244 5.12 6.60 -3.09
C LEU A 244 4.68 8.07 -2.89
N PRO A 245 3.93 8.71 -3.82
CA PRO A 245 3.47 10.09 -3.63
C PRO A 245 2.56 10.25 -2.41
N GLU A 246 1.62 9.33 -2.21
CA GLU A 246 0.73 9.36 -1.04
C GLU A 246 1.50 9.15 0.26
N THR A 247 2.42 8.18 0.29
CA THR A 247 3.29 7.94 1.44
C THR A 247 4.14 9.17 1.78
N ALA A 248 4.71 9.82 0.76
CA ALA A 248 5.47 11.04 0.97
C ALA A 248 4.60 12.18 1.49
N GLN A 249 3.36 12.31 1.00
CA GLN A 249 2.41 13.29 1.49
C GLN A 249 2.09 13.09 2.97
N GLN A 250 1.88 11.86 3.40
CA GLN A 250 1.65 11.52 4.81
C GLN A 250 2.88 11.81 5.67
N MET A 251 4.06 11.43 5.21
CA MET A 251 5.33 11.60 5.95
C MET A 251 5.81 13.05 6.06
N LEU A 252 5.49 13.89 5.06
CA LEU A 252 5.82 15.32 5.04
C LEU A 252 4.74 16.20 5.65
N GLY A 253 3.61 15.60 5.99
CA GLY A 253 2.50 16.23 6.68
C GLY A 253 2.55 16.06 8.20
N VAL A 254 1.48 16.50 8.85
CA VAL A 254 1.24 16.26 10.27
C VAL A 254 -0.03 15.44 10.40
N THR A 255 0.00 14.42 11.25
CA THR A 255 -1.16 13.58 11.53
C THR A 255 -1.48 13.59 13.01
N LEU A 256 -2.76 13.44 13.35
CA LEU A 256 -3.25 13.28 14.71
C LEU A 256 -4.35 12.21 14.70
N ALA A 257 -4.00 11.01 15.16
CA ALA A 257 -4.94 9.91 15.34
C ALA A 257 -5.35 9.75 16.82
N ALA A 258 -6.41 9.02 17.06
CA ALA A 258 -6.85 8.72 18.43
C ALA A 258 -5.76 8.03 19.27
N LYS A 259 -4.87 7.29 18.62
CA LYS A 259 -3.78 6.56 19.24
C LYS A 259 -2.76 7.47 19.93
N GLU A 260 -2.33 8.55 19.28
CA GLU A 260 -1.36 9.50 19.84
C GLU A 260 -1.90 10.14 21.13
N ILE A 261 -3.17 10.52 21.12
CA ILE A 261 -3.84 11.11 22.29
C ILE A 261 -3.95 10.09 23.43
N ARG A 262 -4.42 8.86 23.12
CA ARG A 262 -4.55 7.79 24.12
C ARG A 262 -3.21 7.40 24.73
N ASN A 263 -2.15 7.35 23.93
CA ASN A 263 -0.81 7.04 24.41
C ASN A 263 -0.28 8.11 25.36
N LEU A 264 -0.54 9.39 25.08
CA LEU A 264 -0.20 10.47 25.99
C LEU A 264 -0.96 10.34 27.31
N ILE A 265 -2.27 10.09 27.29
CA ILE A 265 -3.09 9.89 28.48
C ILE A 265 -2.55 8.73 29.32
N LEU A 266 -2.27 7.59 28.70
CA LEU A 266 -1.70 6.42 29.39
C LEU A 266 -0.34 6.73 29.99
N GLN A 267 0.51 7.47 29.28
CA GLN A 267 1.84 7.85 29.76
C GLN A 267 1.74 8.79 31.00
N LEU A 268 0.82 9.75 30.98
CA LEU A 268 0.57 10.61 32.13
C LEU A 268 0.10 9.82 33.36
N LYS A 269 -0.77 8.81 33.16
CA LYS A 269 -1.21 7.91 34.24
C LYS A 269 -0.05 7.05 34.80
N GLU A 270 0.82 6.54 33.93
CA GLU A 270 2.00 5.76 34.32
C GLU A 270 3.00 6.60 35.14
N GLU A 271 3.17 7.86 34.77
CA GLU A 271 4.03 8.80 35.48
C GLU A 271 3.34 9.44 36.72
N ARG A 272 2.12 8.97 37.04
CA ARG A 272 1.30 9.40 38.19
C ARG A 272 0.80 10.84 38.12
N TYR A 273 0.73 11.45 36.95
CA TYR A 273 0.10 12.75 36.74
C TYR A 273 -1.41 12.58 36.46
N LEU A 274 -2.14 12.01 37.44
CA LEU A 274 -3.55 11.60 37.28
C LEU A 274 -4.47 12.75 36.91
N LEU A 275 -4.31 13.92 37.56
CA LEU A 275 -5.13 15.10 37.29
C LEU A 275 -4.93 15.60 35.84
N ALA A 276 -3.68 15.63 35.35
CA ALA A 276 -3.39 16.03 33.97
C ALA A 276 -3.95 15.03 32.97
N ALA A 277 -3.91 13.73 33.29
CA ALA A 277 -4.51 12.69 32.45
C ALA A 277 -6.04 12.84 32.38
N GLU A 278 -6.72 13.10 33.51
CA GLU A 278 -8.16 13.32 33.58
C GLU A 278 -8.58 14.57 32.80
N MET A 279 -7.90 15.71 33.01
CA MET A 279 -8.13 16.94 32.24
C MET A 279 -7.98 16.70 30.71
N LEU A 280 -7.01 15.90 30.32
CA LEU A 280 -6.81 15.57 28.89
C LEU A 280 -7.89 14.62 28.36
N GLU A 281 -8.30 13.60 29.15
CA GLU A 281 -9.40 12.69 28.79
C GLU A 281 -10.71 13.46 28.59
N ASP A 282 -11.05 14.35 29.51
CA ASP A 282 -12.27 15.16 29.42
C ASP A 282 -12.26 16.06 28.20
N SER A 283 -11.15 16.78 27.97
CA SER A 283 -11.06 17.72 26.86
C SER A 283 -11.00 17.03 25.49
N THR A 284 -10.44 15.82 25.41
CA THR A 284 -10.29 15.06 24.15
C THR A 284 -11.37 14.02 23.92
N GLY A 285 -12.21 13.71 24.91
CA GLY A 285 -13.22 12.65 24.86
C GLY A 285 -14.14 12.72 23.63
N PRO A 286 -14.73 13.88 23.29
CA PRO A 286 -15.54 14.03 22.08
C PRO A 286 -14.75 13.73 20.79
N LEU A 287 -13.52 14.24 20.68
CA LEU A 287 -12.64 13.99 19.52
C LEU A 287 -12.27 12.51 19.42
N LEU A 288 -11.91 11.86 20.55
CA LEU A 288 -11.56 10.44 20.57
C LEU A 288 -12.72 9.54 20.12
N ARG A 289 -13.95 9.87 20.53
CA ARG A 289 -15.16 9.16 20.06
C ARG A 289 -15.35 9.34 18.56
N LYS A 290 -15.14 10.57 18.05
CA LYS A 290 -15.26 10.88 16.63
C LYS A 290 -14.20 10.16 15.79
N LEU A 291 -12.94 10.22 16.19
CA LEU A 291 -11.84 9.54 15.51
C LEU A 291 -11.91 8.00 15.59
N ALA A 292 -12.63 7.45 16.59
CA ALA A 292 -12.85 6.01 16.67
C ALA A 292 -13.91 5.50 15.69
N GLN A 293 -14.77 6.40 15.20
CA GLN A 293 -15.76 6.05 14.18
C GLN A 293 -15.07 5.80 12.83
N PRO A 294 -15.64 4.92 12.01
CA PRO A 294 -15.23 4.80 10.63
C PRO A 294 -15.26 6.16 9.94
N ARG A 295 -14.24 6.44 9.13
CA ARG A 295 -14.26 7.65 8.29
C ARG A 295 -15.45 7.61 7.35
N GLU A 296 -16.31 8.61 7.41
CA GLU A 296 -17.35 8.87 6.41
C GLU A 296 -16.75 9.76 5.32
N GLU A 297 -16.87 9.34 4.06
CA GLU A 297 -16.26 10.06 2.93
C GLU A 297 -16.81 11.48 2.74
N ALA A 298 -18.06 11.70 3.14
CA ALA A 298 -18.77 12.98 3.01
C ALA A 298 -18.60 13.91 4.23
N GLU A 299 -17.86 13.50 5.26
CA GLU A 299 -17.78 14.30 6.48
C GLU A 299 -16.74 15.42 6.37
N PRO A 300 -17.13 16.69 6.55
CA PRO A 300 -16.19 17.81 6.52
C PRO A 300 -15.18 17.70 7.66
N VAL A 301 -13.92 17.99 7.38
CA VAL A 301 -12.83 18.02 8.40
C VAL A 301 -13.14 18.99 9.54
N GLU A 302 -13.91 20.04 9.27
CA GLU A 302 -14.33 21.07 10.21
C GLU A 302 -15.06 20.48 11.44
N ALA A 303 -15.80 19.40 11.26
CA ALA A 303 -16.46 18.69 12.36
C ALA A 303 -15.43 18.17 13.39
N CYS A 304 -14.30 17.64 12.93
CA CYS A 304 -13.20 17.23 13.80
C CYS A 304 -12.40 18.44 14.34
N LEU A 305 -12.16 19.46 13.51
CA LEU A 305 -11.40 20.66 13.91
C LEU A 305 -12.08 21.42 15.05
N ARG A 306 -13.40 21.52 15.02
CA ARG A 306 -14.18 22.16 16.11
C ARG A 306 -13.97 21.46 17.46
N LEU A 307 -13.76 20.14 17.47
CA LEU A 307 -13.53 19.36 18.69
C LEU A 307 -12.13 19.57 19.27
N LEU A 308 -11.23 20.24 18.56
CA LEU A 308 -9.90 20.60 19.05
C LEU A 308 -9.90 21.88 19.93
N THR A 309 -11.01 22.61 20.02
CA THR A 309 -11.10 23.86 20.82
C THR A 309 -10.80 23.63 22.29
N ALA A 310 -11.30 22.55 22.88
CA ALA A 310 -11.02 22.23 24.29
C ALA A 310 -9.58 21.74 24.48
N PRO A 311 -9.06 20.75 23.72
CA PRO A 311 -7.67 20.33 23.81
C PRO A 311 -6.65 21.46 23.60
N SER A 312 -6.94 22.42 22.70
CA SER A 312 -6.04 23.55 22.41
C SER A 312 -5.83 24.47 23.62
N ARG A 313 -6.78 24.48 24.56
CA ARG A 313 -6.67 25.23 25.82
C ARG A 313 -6.02 24.37 26.92
N THR A 314 -6.36 23.10 27.01
CA THR A 314 -5.89 22.18 28.05
C THR A 314 -4.42 21.80 27.91
N LEU A 315 -3.97 21.47 26.70
CA LEU A 315 -2.58 21.01 26.46
C LEU A 315 -1.51 22.04 26.85
N PRO A 316 -1.64 23.36 26.57
CA PRO A 316 -0.68 24.36 27.03
C PRO A 316 -0.62 24.49 28.57
N ILE A 317 -1.74 24.23 29.28
CA ILE A 317 -1.78 24.25 30.74
C ILE A 317 -0.97 23.06 31.28
N ILE A 318 -1.22 21.85 30.76
CA ILE A 318 -0.48 20.63 31.12
C ILE A 318 1.02 20.82 30.83
N GLN A 319 1.37 21.34 29.66
CA GLN A 319 2.76 21.63 29.29
C GLN A 319 3.45 22.58 30.24
N ARG A 320 2.76 23.64 30.71
CA ARG A 320 3.31 24.62 31.62
C ARG A 320 3.49 24.05 33.04
N GLN A 321 2.55 23.21 33.48
CA GLN A 321 2.56 22.68 34.84
C GLN A 321 3.53 21.52 35.04
N ILE A 322 3.60 20.59 34.08
CA ILE A 322 4.34 19.34 34.26
C ILE A 322 5.31 19.01 33.10
N GLY A 323 5.35 19.82 32.06
CA GLY A 323 6.14 19.50 30.84
C GLY A 323 7.63 19.25 31.09
N SER A 324 8.24 20.00 32.03
CA SER A 324 9.65 19.81 32.45
C SER A 324 9.86 18.67 33.42
N LEU A 325 8.81 18.15 34.03
CA LEU A 325 8.83 17.08 35.05
C LEU A 325 8.62 15.70 34.42
N LEU A 326 8.08 15.67 33.20
CA LEU A 326 7.82 14.42 32.49
C LEU A 326 9.12 13.71 32.08
N SER A 327 9.04 12.40 31.97
CA SER A 327 10.09 11.61 31.34
C SER A 327 10.35 12.09 29.90
N PRO A 328 11.51 11.79 29.31
CA PRO A 328 11.79 12.13 27.89
C PRO A 328 10.74 11.57 26.91
N LEU A 329 10.08 10.47 27.25
CA LEU A 329 8.98 9.90 26.45
C LEU A 329 7.70 10.73 26.61
N GLY A 330 7.28 10.99 27.87
CA GLY A 330 6.07 11.77 28.16
C GLY A 330 6.15 13.19 27.60
N SER A 331 7.28 13.87 27.80
CA SER A 331 7.52 15.22 27.26
C SER A 331 7.41 15.24 25.73
N ARG A 332 7.94 14.22 25.04
CA ARG A 332 7.83 14.13 23.57
C ARG A 332 6.40 13.88 23.12
N GLN A 333 5.70 12.92 23.73
CA GLN A 333 4.31 12.64 23.38
C GLN A 333 3.44 13.88 23.59
N LEU A 334 3.63 14.59 24.70
CA LEU A 334 2.93 15.84 24.96
C LEU A 334 3.23 16.91 23.88
N ASN A 335 4.50 17.12 23.54
CA ASN A 335 4.87 18.07 22.50
C ASN A 335 4.31 17.67 21.13
N THR A 336 4.35 16.40 20.75
CA THR A 336 3.80 15.92 19.47
C THR A 336 2.30 16.22 19.37
N VAL A 337 1.51 15.91 20.39
CA VAL A 337 0.07 16.18 20.41
C VAL A 337 -0.21 17.68 20.47
N LEU A 338 0.54 18.42 21.29
CA LEU A 338 0.40 19.87 21.42
C LEU A 338 0.70 20.60 20.11
N ASP A 339 1.78 20.25 19.42
CA ASP A 339 2.17 20.88 18.16
C ASP A 339 1.19 20.54 17.03
N ALA A 340 0.70 19.30 17.00
CA ALA A 340 -0.36 18.91 16.07
C ALA A 340 -1.64 19.72 16.34
N VAL A 341 -2.11 19.80 17.57
CA VAL A 341 -3.32 20.57 17.95
C VAL A 341 -3.13 22.05 17.61
N LYS A 342 -1.96 22.65 17.89
CA LYS A 342 -1.66 24.04 17.54
C LYS A 342 -1.76 24.25 16.02
N LEU A 343 -1.21 23.36 15.22
CA LEU A 343 -1.27 23.45 13.76
C LEU A 343 -2.72 23.38 13.27
N PHE A 344 -3.50 22.39 13.72
CA PHE A 344 -4.89 22.22 13.28
C PHE A 344 -5.84 23.31 13.77
N THR A 345 -5.46 24.08 14.77
CA THR A 345 -6.23 25.22 15.28
C THR A 345 -5.69 26.57 14.79
N SER A 346 -4.61 26.58 14.00
CA SER A 346 -4.04 27.81 13.43
C SER A 346 -4.87 28.29 12.25
N SER A 347 -5.18 29.59 12.22
CA SER A 347 -5.83 30.26 11.10
C SER A 347 -4.85 30.72 10.02
N GLN A 348 -3.54 30.75 10.30
CA GLN A 348 -2.49 31.19 9.39
C GLN A 348 -1.61 29.98 9.02
N THR A 349 -2.02 29.24 8.01
CA THR A 349 -1.25 28.09 7.53
C THR A 349 -1.52 27.84 6.04
N ASP A 350 -0.46 27.51 5.31
CA ASP A 350 -0.55 26.99 3.93
C ASP A 350 -0.89 25.50 3.88
N MET A 351 -1.22 24.90 5.04
CA MET A 351 -1.54 23.49 5.13
C MET A 351 -2.99 23.22 4.75
N ILE A 352 -3.20 22.12 4.05
CA ILE A 352 -4.52 21.61 3.71
C ILE A 352 -4.91 20.58 4.77
N PHE A 353 -6.00 20.84 5.48
CA PHE A 353 -6.54 19.91 6.48
C PHE A 353 -7.55 18.95 5.84
N TYR A 354 -7.45 17.68 6.18
CA TYR A 354 -8.35 16.64 5.71
C TYR A 354 -8.39 15.47 6.70
N THR A 355 -9.33 14.56 6.51
CA THR A 355 -9.36 13.30 7.27
C THR A 355 -8.86 12.15 6.40
N ALA A 356 -8.13 11.21 7.00
CA ALA A 356 -7.74 9.96 6.38
C ALA A 356 -8.14 8.77 7.26
N GLU A 357 -8.12 7.57 6.72
CA GLU A 357 -8.31 6.35 7.51
C GLU A 357 -7.01 6.00 8.27
N ASP A 358 -7.11 5.76 9.56
CA ASP A 358 -6.03 5.15 10.33
C ASP A 358 -6.03 3.64 10.08
N VAL A 359 -5.12 3.18 9.26
CA VAL A 359 -4.98 1.77 8.87
C VAL A 359 -4.82 0.84 10.07
N SER A 360 -4.29 1.34 11.19
CA SER A 360 -4.06 0.53 12.41
C SER A 360 -5.32 0.27 13.22
N THR A 361 -6.30 1.19 13.16
CA THR A 361 -7.53 1.13 13.97
C THR A 361 -8.79 1.04 13.13
N GLY A 362 -8.72 1.36 11.83
CA GLY A 362 -9.88 1.51 10.94
C GLY A 362 -10.73 2.75 11.25
N GLY A 363 -10.30 3.59 12.17
CA GLY A 363 -10.92 4.87 12.51
C GLY A 363 -10.46 6.00 11.60
N ALA A 364 -10.93 7.21 11.90
CA ALA A 364 -10.45 8.42 11.23
C ALA A 364 -9.20 8.98 11.92
N MET A 365 -8.36 9.69 11.16
CA MET A 365 -7.29 10.54 11.69
C MET A 365 -7.33 11.91 11.01
N LEU A 366 -6.97 12.94 11.74
CA LEU A 366 -6.74 14.28 11.19
C LEU A 366 -5.38 14.33 10.50
N CYS A 367 -5.34 14.92 9.31
CA CYS A 367 -4.15 15.08 8.51
C CYS A 367 -4.01 16.53 8.05
N ALA A 368 -2.78 17.02 8.06
CA ALA A 368 -2.39 18.26 7.46
C ALA A 368 -1.31 18.01 6.40
N ALA A 369 -1.56 18.37 5.16
CA ALA A 369 -0.59 18.28 4.08
C ALA A 369 -0.12 19.68 3.65
N ALA A 370 1.16 19.80 3.31
CA ALA A 370 1.66 21.03 2.72
C ALA A 370 1.00 21.27 1.35
N GLY A 371 0.63 22.52 1.06
CA GLY A 371 -0.04 22.88 -0.19
C GLY A 371 0.81 22.59 -1.45
N ASP A 372 2.14 22.57 -1.31
CA ASP A 372 3.08 22.22 -2.39
C ASP A 372 3.96 21.02 -2.02
N ILE A 373 3.33 19.85 -1.92
CA ILE A 373 4.02 18.59 -1.66
C ILE A 373 4.98 18.20 -2.79
N THR A 374 4.62 18.54 -4.02
CA THR A 374 5.37 18.20 -5.22
C THR A 374 6.77 18.78 -5.22
N GLN A 375 6.89 20.07 -4.87
CA GLN A 375 8.19 20.74 -4.76
C GLN A 375 9.03 20.18 -3.61
N ARG A 376 8.39 19.81 -2.50
CA ARG A 376 9.10 19.18 -1.37
C ARG A 376 9.63 17.80 -1.77
N MET A 377 8.82 16.96 -2.44
CA MET A 377 9.27 15.66 -2.95
C MET A 377 10.43 15.80 -3.93
N LYS A 378 10.34 16.76 -4.88
CA LYS A 378 11.41 17.05 -5.83
C LYS A 378 12.73 17.32 -5.11
N LYS A 379 12.70 18.14 -4.06
CA LYS A 379 13.90 18.53 -3.30
C LYS A 379 14.51 17.40 -2.49
N ILE A 380 13.70 16.50 -1.90
CA ILE A 380 14.20 15.50 -0.94
C ILE A 380 14.49 14.13 -1.56
N LEU A 381 13.71 13.69 -2.58
CA LEU A 381 13.80 12.32 -3.10
C LEU A 381 14.75 12.22 -4.29
N TRP A 382 14.61 13.07 -5.32
CA TRP A 382 15.26 12.85 -6.61
C TRP A 382 16.67 13.41 -6.67
N GLN A 383 17.59 12.81 -5.89
CA GLN A 383 18.98 13.27 -5.83
C GLN A 383 19.71 12.98 -7.17
N PRO A 384 20.58 13.91 -7.64
CA PRO A 384 21.23 13.80 -8.94
C PRO A 384 22.25 12.66 -9.06
N ASP A 385 22.80 12.21 -7.94
CA ASP A 385 23.81 11.13 -7.86
C ASP A 385 23.20 9.73 -7.65
N GLN A 386 21.87 9.61 -7.72
CA GLN A 386 21.16 8.36 -7.51
C GLN A 386 20.34 7.96 -8.75
N ALA A 387 20.39 6.68 -9.12
CA ALA A 387 19.50 6.07 -10.08
C ALA A 387 18.25 5.54 -9.38
N PHE A 388 17.09 5.71 -10.00
CA PHE A 388 15.82 5.20 -9.49
C PHE A 388 15.17 4.28 -10.53
N VAL A 389 14.67 3.15 -10.04
CA VAL A 389 13.78 2.27 -10.80
C VAL A 389 12.43 2.25 -10.10
N LEU A 390 11.46 2.93 -10.67
CA LEU A 390 10.09 3.01 -10.18
C LEU A 390 9.24 2.03 -10.98
N THR A 391 8.71 1.00 -10.35
CA THR A 391 7.91 -0.01 -11.03
C THR A 391 6.55 -0.19 -10.37
N SER A 392 5.52 -0.36 -11.20
CA SER A 392 4.14 -0.65 -10.78
C SER A 392 3.35 -1.15 -11.98
N GLY A 393 2.19 -1.76 -11.75
CA GLY A 393 1.23 -2.07 -12.82
C GLY A 393 0.24 -0.94 -13.12
N THR A 394 0.35 0.21 -12.44
CA THR A 394 -0.70 1.25 -12.44
C THR A 394 -0.13 2.67 -12.29
N MET A 395 0.99 2.98 -12.91
CA MET A 395 1.55 4.34 -12.95
C MET A 395 1.11 5.14 -14.18
N ALA A 396 0.93 4.47 -15.32
CA ALA A 396 0.54 5.10 -16.57
C ALA A 396 -0.96 4.88 -16.86
N VAL A 397 -1.54 5.76 -17.66
CA VAL A 397 -2.81 5.51 -18.36
C VAL A 397 -2.50 5.35 -19.83
N GLY A 398 -2.66 4.14 -20.36
CA GLY A 398 -2.05 3.78 -21.66
C GLY A 398 -0.52 3.90 -21.58
N SER A 399 0.06 4.86 -22.28
CA SER A 399 1.49 5.18 -22.21
C SER A 399 1.78 6.53 -21.53
N ASP A 400 0.78 7.14 -20.89
CA ASP A 400 0.88 8.48 -20.33
C ASP A 400 1.20 8.44 -18.84
N PHE A 401 2.39 8.92 -18.46
CA PHE A 401 2.87 9.04 -17.08
C PHE A 401 2.67 10.43 -16.47
N ARG A 402 2.03 11.39 -17.16
CA ARG A 402 1.91 12.79 -16.71
C ARG A 402 1.35 12.87 -15.31
N ARG A 403 0.26 12.15 -15.03
CA ARG A 403 -0.37 12.20 -13.71
C ARG A 403 0.59 11.76 -12.60
N PHE A 404 1.26 10.62 -12.77
CA PHE A 404 2.23 10.13 -11.80
C PHE A 404 3.42 11.08 -11.64
N LYS A 405 3.96 11.62 -12.74
CA LYS A 405 5.08 12.58 -12.69
C LYS A 405 4.70 13.84 -11.93
N THR A 406 3.52 14.38 -12.16
CA THR A 406 3.02 15.55 -11.42
C THR A 406 2.92 15.22 -9.92
N GLN A 407 2.32 14.10 -9.55
CA GLN A 407 2.19 13.70 -8.13
C GLN A 407 3.53 13.44 -7.46
N ALA A 408 4.47 12.84 -8.18
CA ALA A 408 5.80 12.50 -7.68
C ALA A 408 6.82 13.65 -7.72
N GLY A 409 6.48 14.81 -8.29
CA GLY A 409 7.43 15.92 -8.47
C GLY A 409 8.52 15.63 -9.50
N LEU A 410 8.22 14.81 -10.51
CA LEU A 410 9.11 14.48 -11.61
C LEU A 410 8.76 15.34 -12.83
N GLU A 411 9.57 16.33 -13.12
CA GLU A 411 9.41 17.13 -14.34
C GLU A 411 9.91 16.39 -15.57
N GLN A 412 9.49 16.83 -16.75
CA GLN A 412 10.06 16.35 -18.01
C GLN A 412 11.53 16.76 -18.08
N GLY A 413 12.39 15.78 -18.40
CA GLY A 413 13.82 16.00 -18.55
C GLY A 413 14.53 14.75 -19.05
N HIS A 414 15.76 14.91 -19.55
CA HIS A 414 16.58 13.80 -20.07
C HIS A 414 16.92 12.71 -19.05
N ARG A 415 16.66 12.97 -17.76
CA ARG A 415 16.93 12.01 -16.68
C ARG A 415 15.82 10.96 -16.50
N VAL A 416 14.59 11.23 -16.96
CA VAL A 416 13.46 10.30 -16.84
C VAL A 416 13.36 9.43 -18.10
N MET A 417 13.24 8.12 -17.89
CA MET A 417 12.96 7.12 -18.92
C MET A 417 11.59 6.51 -18.64
N GLU A 418 10.71 6.49 -19.62
CA GLU A 418 9.37 5.94 -19.50
C GLU A 418 9.27 4.64 -20.30
N SER A 419 8.65 3.61 -19.73
CA SER A 419 8.38 2.36 -20.41
C SER A 419 7.09 1.72 -19.91
N VAL A 420 6.31 1.19 -20.86
CA VAL A 420 5.13 0.38 -20.58
C VAL A 420 5.38 -1.02 -21.12
N SER A 421 5.21 -2.01 -20.26
CA SER A 421 5.31 -3.42 -20.62
C SER A 421 3.95 -4.07 -20.45
N PRO A 422 3.31 -4.55 -21.53
CA PRO A 422 1.99 -5.17 -21.45
C PRO A 422 2.05 -6.47 -20.64
N SER A 423 0.92 -6.84 -20.05
CA SER A 423 0.79 -8.16 -19.40
C SER A 423 0.89 -9.28 -20.44
N PRO A 424 1.52 -10.43 -20.10
CA PRO A 424 1.59 -11.58 -20.97
C PRO A 424 0.28 -12.38 -21.07
N PHE A 425 -0.75 -12.01 -20.32
CA PHE A 425 -1.99 -12.78 -20.23
C PHE A 425 -2.89 -12.58 -21.44
N ASP A 426 -3.55 -13.67 -21.90
CA ASP A 426 -4.53 -13.65 -22.99
C ASP A 426 -5.92 -13.19 -22.49
N TYR A 427 -6.05 -11.89 -22.27
CA TYR A 427 -7.32 -11.30 -21.81
C TYR A 427 -8.45 -11.44 -22.84
N ARG A 428 -8.12 -11.50 -24.14
CA ARG A 428 -9.14 -11.63 -25.21
C ARG A 428 -9.91 -12.94 -25.09
N ASN A 429 -9.23 -14.02 -24.76
CA ASN A 429 -9.83 -15.34 -24.61
C ASN A 429 -10.26 -15.67 -23.19
N ASN A 430 -9.57 -15.12 -22.18
CA ASN A 430 -9.77 -15.48 -20.79
C ASN A 430 -10.64 -14.50 -20.00
N CYS A 431 -10.99 -13.34 -20.59
CA CYS A 431 -11.85 -12.36 -19.95
C CYS A 431 -13.09 -12.00 -20.79
N LEU A 432 -14.16 -11.69 -20.09
CA LEU A 432 -15.39 -11.16 -20.67
C LEU A 432 -15.83 -9.91 -19.91
N LEU A 433 -15.92 -8.77 -20.60
CA LEU A 433 -16.44 -7.53 -20.01
C LEU A 433 -17.97 -7.49 -20.18
N TYR A 434 -18.67 -7.49 -19.06
CA TYR A 434 -20.11 -7.32 -19.02
C TYR A 434 -20.47 -5.86 -18.74
N LEU A 435 -21.25 -5.26 -19.63
CA LEU A 435 -21.85 -3.93 -19.49
C LEU A 435 -23.35 -4.07 -19.75
N PRO A 436 -24.21 -3.93 -18.75
CA PRO A 436 -25.63 -4.19 -18.92
C PRO A 436 -26.27 -3.28 -19.97
N GLN A 437 -27.20 -3.83 -20.75
CA GLN A 437 -27.95 -3.03 -21.74
C GLN A 437 -28.82 -1.97 -21.07
N ILE A 438 -29.39 -2.31 -19.92
CA ILE A 438 -30.17 -1.42 -19.07
C ILE A 438 -29.48 -1.38 -17.70
N PRO A 439 -28.52 -0.45 -17.50
CA PRO A 439 -27.83 -0.36 -16.23
C PRO A 439 -28.70 0.22 -15.12
N PRO A 440 -28.46 -0.12 -13.85
CA PRO A 440 -29.11 0.49 -12.70
C PRO A 440 -28.97 2.02 -12.74
N ARG A 441 -30.09 2.73 -12.61
CA ARG A 441 -30.13 4.18 -12.81
C ARG A 441 -29.76 4.92 -11.53
N GLN A 442 -28.67 5.66 -11.57
CA GLN A 442 -28.20 6.50 -10.45
C GLN A 442 -29.01 7.81 -10.38
N ARG A 443 -30.22 7.76 -9.84
CA ARG A 443 -31.01 8.98 -9.57
C ARG A 443 -30.78 9.43 -8.13
N VAL A 444 -30.55 10.72 -7.95
CA VAL A 444 -30.33 11.32 -6.61
C VAL A 444 -31.60 11.26 -5.75
N GLU A 445 -32.76 11.25 -6.37
CA GLU A 445 -34.05 11.36 -5.69
C GLU A 445 -34.64 10.02 -5.20
N ASP A 446 -34.09 8.87 -5.64
CA ASP A 446 -34.65 7.55 -5.29
C ASP A 446 -33.55 6.50 -5.11
N THR A 447 -32.89 6.60 -3.98
CA THR A 447 -31.76 5.73 -3.62
C THR A 447 -32.16 4.27 -3.47
N ASP A 448 -33.38 3.99 -3.03
CA ASP A 448 -33.89 2.62 -2.83
C ASP A 448 -34.17 1.91 -4.15
N VAL A 449 -34.74 2.60 -5.14
CA VAL A 449 -34.92 2.03 -6.49
C VAL A 449 -33.56 1.67 -7.11
N TYR A 450 -32.58 2.55 -6.99
CA TYR A 450 -31.22 2.26 -7.47
C TYR A 450 -30.64 0.99 -6.83
N PHE A 451 -30.70 0.87 -5.49
CA PHE A 451 -30.14 -0.30 -4.82
C PHE A 451 -30.93 -1.57 -5.11
N ASN A 452 -32.24 -1.50 -5.34
CA ASN A 452 -33.06 -2.65 -5.75
C ASN A 452 -32.67 -3.12 -7.17
N GLU A 453 -32.58 -2.21 -8.15
CA GLU A 453 -32.12 -2.52 -9.51
C GLU A 453 -30.70 -3.11 -9.49
N LEU A 454 -29.79 -2.51 -8.72
CA LEU A 454 -28.42 -2.99 -8.55
C LEU A 454 -28.38 -4.40 -7.94
N THR A 455 -29.17 -4.65 -6.89
CA THR A 455 -29.22 -5.96 -6.24
C THR A 455 -29.75 -7.03 -7.18
N ALA A 456 -30.80 -6.73 -7.96
CA ALA A 456 -31.35 -7.67 -8.94
C ALA A 456 -30.29 -8.06 -9.99
N GLU A 457 -29.49 -7.11 -10.48
CA GLU A 457 -28.42 -7.36 -11.44
C GLU A 457 -27.28 -8.20 -10.81
N LEU A 458 -26.90 -7.87 -9.56
CA LEU A 458 -25.93 -8.64 -8.79
C LEU A 458 -26.37 -10.09 -8.60
N VAL A 459 -27.61 -10.32 -8.22
CA VAL A 459 -28.19 -11.68 -8.05
C VAL A 459 -28.09 -12.49 -9.34
N GLY A 460 -28.44 -11.89 -10.47
CA GLY A 460 -28.33 -12.54 -11.78
C GLY A 460 -26.88 -12.95 -12.12
N LEU A 461 -25.94 -12.07 -11.92
CA LEU A 461 -24.51 -12.31 -12.16
C LEU A 461 -23.93 -13.35 -11.20
N ILE A 462 -24.21 -13.24 -9.91
CA ILE A 462 -23.77 -14.18 -8.87
C ILE A 462 -24.28 -15.59 -9.16
N LYS A 463 -25.56 -15.73 -9.53
CA LYS A 463 -26.12 -17.04 -9.94
C LYS A 463 -25.46 -17.60 -11.18
N ALA A 464 -25.15 -16.76 -12.18
CA ALA A 464 -24.47 -17.18 -13.40
C ALA A 464 -23.04 -17.72 -13.14
N ALA A 465 -22.37 -17.19 -12.10
CA ALA A 465 -21.02 -17.58 -11.70
C ALA A 465 -20.98 -18.61 -10.55
N SER A 466 -22.12 -19.17 -10.15
CA SER A 466 -22.22 -20.06 -8.97
C SER A 466 -21.52 -19.51 -7.72
N GLY A 467 -21.77 -18.23 -7.44
CA GLY A 467 -21.00 -17.48 -6.46
C GLY A 467 -19.64 -17.01 -7.04
N HIS A 468 -18.52 -17.46 -6.49
CA HIS A 468 -17.13 -17.15 -6.90
C HIS A 468 -16.94 -15.67 -7.29
N ALA A 469 -17.53 -14.77 -6.52
CA ALA A 469 -17.66 -13.36 -6.88
C ALA A 469 -16.95 -12.44 -5.88
N LEU A 470 -16.26 -11.44 -6.43
CA LEU A 470 -15.76 -10.27 -5.71
C LEU A 470 -16.52 -9.04 -6.16
N VAL A 471 -17.19 -8.35 -5.24
CA VAL A 471 -17.89 -7.10 -5.50
C VAL A 471 -17.14 -5.94 -4.87
N LEU A 472 -16.58 -5.06 -5.68
CA LEU A 472 -15.78 -3.91 -5.25
C LEU A 472 -16.62 -2.63 -5.20
N PHE A 473 -16.98 -2.22 -4.00
CA PHE A 473 -17.71 -0.99 -3.77
C PHE A 473 -16.77 0.21 -3.62
N THR A 474 -17.30 1.39 -3.88
CA THR A 474 -16.60 2.68 -3.67
C THR A 474 -16.91 3.29 -2.30
N SER A 475 -17.94 2.82 -1.58
CA SER A 475 -18.27 3.29 -0.23
C SER A 475 -18.83 2.17 0.66
N TYR A 476 -18.63 2.31 1.96
CA TYR A 476 -19.20 1.39 2.96
C TYR A 476 -20.72 1.48 3.03
N ALA A 477 -21.28 2.67 2.82
CA ALA A 477 -22.73 2.86 2.81
C ALA A 477 -23.41 2.05 1.69
N ALA A 478 -22.89 2.13 0.45
CA ALA A 478 -23.39 1.35 -0.68
C ALA A 478 -23.23 -0.16 -0.44
N MET A 479 -22.07 -0.59 0.09
CA MET A 479 -21.82 -1.99 0.43
C MET A 479 -22.82 -2.51 1.47
N SER A 480 -23.11 -1.73 2.52
CA SER A 480 -24.06 -2.10 3.56
C SER A 480 -25.49 -2.18 3.04
N ALA A 481 -25.92 -1.20 2.22
CA ALA A 481 -27.25 -1.18 1.63
C ALA A 481 -27.51 -2.39 0.73
N VAL A 482 -26.51 -2.78 -0.08
CA VAL A 482 -26.61 -3.97 -0.95
C VAL A 482 -26.54 -5.26 -0.14
N LYS A 483 -25.69 -5.32 0.89
CA LYS A 483 -25.55 -6.50 1.76
C LYS A 483 -26.89 -6.90 2.39
N GLU A 484 -27.63 -5.94 2.95
CA GLU A 484 -28.92 -6.23 3.59
C GLU A 484 -29.92 -6.79 2.56
N ARG A 485 -30.00 -6.21 1.37
CA ARG A 485 -30.88 -6.69 0.28
C ARG A 485 -30.47 -8.09 -0.22
N LEU A 486 -29.17 -8.36 -0.40
CA LEU A 486 -28.69 -9.68 -0.81
C LEU A 486 -28.99 -10.77 0.22
N ARG A 487 -29.06 -10.43 1.51
CA ARG A 487 -29.47 -11.37 2.56
C ARG A 487 -30.96 -11.76 2.44
N GLU A 488 -31.81 -10.85 2.02
CA GLU A 488 -33.25 -11.11 1.79
C GLU A 488 -33.47 -12.03 0.57
N GLU A 489 -32.58 -11.98 -0.43
CA GLU A 489 -32.64 -12.81 -1.64
C GLU A 489 -32.29 -14.29 -1.42
N SER A 490 -31.88 -14.69 -0.22
CA SER A 490 -31.62 -16.10 0.15
C SER A 490 -30.75 -16.85 -0.88
N LEU A 491 -29.64 -16.24 -1.30
CA LEU A 491 -28.70 -16.86 -2.24
C LEU A 491 -28.10 -18.15 -1.64
N PRO A 492 -27.92 -19.22 -2.43
CA PRO A 492 -27.34 -20.48 -1.95
C PRO A 492 -25.83 -20.40 -1.74
N PHE A 493 -25.23 -19.21 -1.83
CA PHE A 493 -23.80 -18.99 -1.77
C PHE A 493 -23.41 -18.25 -0.48
N PRO A 494 -22.27 -18.61 0.15
CA PRO A 494 -21.77 -17.92 1.34
C PRO A 494 -21.50 -16.44 1.04
N LEU A 495 -22.18 -15.53 1.76
CA LEU A 495 -21.99 -14.09 1.63
C LEU A 495 -21.03 -13.58 2.70
N LEU A 496 -19.83 -13.21 2.30
CA LEU A 496 -18.79 -12.65 3.15
C LEU A 496 -18.69 -11.14 2.96
N THR A 497 -18.31 -10.44 4.02
CA THR A 497 -18.13 -8.98 3.96
C THR A 497 -16.77 -8.62 4.57
N LEU A 498 -15.93 -7.98 3.79
CA LEU A 498 -14.64 -7.50 4.28
C LEU A 498 -14.85 -6.22 5.09
N GLY A 499 -14.82 -6.37 6.40
CA GLY A 499 -14.78 -5.24 7.33
C GLY A 499 -13.39 -4.64 7.42
N ARG A 500 -13.29 -3.45 8.04
CA ARG A 500 -12.03 -2.68 8.15
C ARG A 500 -10.90 -3.42 8.88
N ASN A 501 -11.22 -4.30 9.83
CA ASN A 501 -10.25 -5.01 10.68
C ASN A 501 -10.43 -6.53 10.64
N ALA A 502 -10.77 -7.10 9.49
CA ALA A 502 -11.10 -8.51 9.37
C ALA A 502 -10.26 -9.25 8.30
N PRO A 503 -8.91 -9.26 8.41
CA PRO A 503 -8.07 -9.94 7.42
C PRO A 503 -8.34 -11.44 7.34
N HIS A 504 -8.87 -12.08 8.40
CA HIS A 504 -9.29 -13.48 8.41
C HIS A 504 -10.40 -13.78 7.40
N ILE A 505 -11.22 -12.80 7.04
CA ILE A 505 -12.26 -12.94 6.01
C ILE A 505 -11.65 -13.24 4.64
N ILE A 506 -10.48 -12.70 4.33
CA ILE A 506 -9.77 -12.98 3.08
C ILE A 506 -9.36 -14.45 3.03
N GLU A 507 -8.80 -14.99 4.12
CA GLU A 507 -8.46 -16.41 4.19
C GLU A 507 -9.71 -17.30 4.13
N GLN A 508 -10.77 -16.91 4.83
CA GLN A 508 -12.06 -17.60 4.75
C GLN A 508 -12.58 -17.61 3.31
N PHE A 509 -12.54 -16.48 2.60
CA PHE A 509 -12.99 -16.39 1.21
C PHE A 509 -12.17 -17.31 0.28
N ARG A 510 -10.85 -17.34 0.44
CA ARG A 510 -9.97 -18.21 -0.37
C ARG A 510 -10.28 -19.71 -0.21
N HIS A 511 -10.75 -20.12 0.96
CA HIS A 511 -11.02 -21.52 1.29
C HIS A 511 -12.50 -21.89 1.24
N THR A 512 -13.39 -20.97 0.84
CA THR A 512 -14.83 -21.22 0.76
C THR A 512 -15.28 -21.23 -0.71
N PRO A 513 -15.48 -22.40 -1.32
CA PRO A 513 -15.96 -22.51 -2.70
C PRO A 513 -17.31 -21.79 -2.89
N GLY A 514 -17.49 -21.13 -4.01
CA GLY A 514 -18.71 -20.41 -4.33
C GLY A 514 -19.01 -19.21 -3.44
N ALA A 515 -18.09 -18.74 -2.61
CA ALA A 515 -18.32 -17.58 -1.77
C ALA A 515 -18.43 -16.28 -2.59
N VAL A 516 -19.23 -15.35 -2.07
CA VAL A 516 -19.37 -13.98 -2.57
C VAL A 516 -18.75 -13.04 -1.55
N LEU A 517 -17.75 -12.28 -1.95
CA LEU A 517 -17.08 -11.29 -1.10
C LEU A 517 -17.52 -9.87 -1.47
N LEU A 518 -18.18 -9.19 -0.54
CA LEU A 518 -18.45 -7.76 -0.62
C LEU A 518 -17.30 -6.99 0.03
N ALA A 519 -16.69 -6.08 -0.70
CA ALA A 519 -15.49 -5.39 -0.22
C ALA A 519 -15.41 -3.93 -0.70
N THR A 520 -14.68 -3.11 0.04
CA THR A 520 -14.37 -1.70 -0.30
C THR A 520 -12.99 -1.31 0.23
N GLY A 521 -12.54 -0.09 0.00
CA GLY A 521 -11.28 0.45 0.53
C GLY A 521 -10.06 -0.35 0.08
N ALA A 522 -9.35 -0.95 1.04
CA ALA A 522 -8.12 -1.71 0.79
C ALA A 522 -8.28 -2.93 -0.13
N ALA A 523 -9.51 -3.40 -0.39
CA ALA A 523 -9.75 -4.53 -1.28
C ALA A 523 -9.50 -4.20 -2.76
N TRP A 524 -9.53 -2.93 -3.14
CA TRP A 524 -9.11 -2.49 -4.48
C TRP A 524 -7.63 -2.74 -4.71
N GLU A 525 -6.84 -2.80 -3.62
CA GLU A 525 -5.40 -2.99 -3.63
C GLU A 525 -4.98 -3.99 -2.53
N GLY A 526 -3.86 -4.69 -2.73
CA GLY A 526 -3.18 -5.38 -1.63
C GLY A 526 -3.59 -6.83 -1.33
N PHE A 527 -4.68 -7.36 -1.89
CA PHE A 527 -5.06 -8.77 -1.71
C PHE A 527 -4.90 -9.57 -3.01
N ASP A 528 -4.57 -10.83 -2.86
CA ASP A 528 -4.41 -11.77 -3.95
C ASP A 528 -5.45 -12.90 -3.85
N PHE A 529 -6.10 -13.22 -4.98
CA PHE A 529 -7.12 -14.24 -5.06
C PHE A 529 -6.76 -15.23 -6.16
N PRO A 530 -6.01 -16.30 -5.84
CA PRO A 530 -5.55 -17.25 -6.85
C PRO A 530 -6.69 -18.13 -7.37
N GLY A 531 -6.59 -18.51 -8.63
CA GLY A 531 -7.49 -19.47 -9.26
C GLY A 531 -8.94 -19.01 -9.34
N ASP A 532 -9.86 -19.94 -9.16
CA ASP A 532 -11.29 -19.73 -9.34
C ASP A 532 -12.01 -19.01 -8.19
N CYS A 533 -11.29 -18.55 -7.16
CA CYS A 533 -11.91 -17.76 -6.09
C CYS A 533 -12.64 -16.52 -6.62
N VAL A 534 -12.11 -15.87 -7.66
CA VAL A 534 -12.71 -14.72 -8.31
C VAL A 534 -12.87 -15.00 -9.80
N SER A 535 -13.91 -15.71 -10.17
CA SER A 535 -14.32 -15.89 -11.57
C SER A 535 -15.31 -14.82 -12.04
N LEU A 536 -15.79 -14.01 -11.12
CA LEU A 536 -16.66 -12.85 -11.38
C LEU A 536 -16.19 -11.67 -10.51
N LEU A 537 -15.74 -10.61 -11.17
CA LEU A 537 -15.46 -9.32 -10.55
C LEU A 537 -16.56 -8.33 -10.89
N ILE A 538 -17.22 -7.76 -9.88
CA ILE A 538 -18.29 -6.78 -10.09
C ILE A 538 -17.86 -5.42 -9.52
N ILE A 539 -18.06 -4.38 -10.33
CA ILE A 539 -17.80 -2.98 -9.98
C ILE A 539 -19.11 -2.22 -10.14
N PRO A 540 -19.87 -1.99 -9.05
CA PRO A 540 -21.16 -1.32 -9.09
C PRO A 540 -21.11 0.13 -9.57
N ARG A 541 -20.02 0.85 -9.21
CA ARG A 541 -19.77 2.24 -9.60
C ARG A 541 -18.32 2.44 -10.01
N LEU A 542 -18.10 3.28 -11.01
CA LEU A 542 -16.74 3.71 -11.39
C LEU A 542 -16.04 4.36 -10.19
N PRO A 543 -14.77 3.97 -9.92
CA PRO A 543 -14.07 4.36 -8.70
C PRO A 543 -13.49 5.78 -8.77
N PHE A 544 -14.35 6.77 -8.96
CA PHE A 544 -13.96 8.17 -8.82
C PHE A 544 -13.60 8.47 -7.37
N ALA A 545 -12.51 9.21 -7.17
CA ALA A 545 -12.17 9.71 -5.85
C ALA A 545 -13.26 10.67 -5.35
N TYR A 546 -13.59 10.56 -4.06
CA TYR A 546 -14.47 11.53 -3.42
C TYR A 546 -13.75 12.89 -3.34
N PRO A 547 -14.42 14.01 -3.66
CA PRO A 547 -13.85 15.33 -3.50
C PRO A 547 -13.59 15.62 -2.01
N ASP A 548 -12.32 15.75 -1.65
CA ASP A 548 -11.87 16.20 -0.34
C ASP A 548 -11.13 17.55 -0.48
N ALA A 549 -10.77 18.18 0.64
CA ALA A 549 -10.10 19.48 0.65
C ALA A 549 -8.80 19.50 -0.20
N ARG A 550 -8.14 18.36 -0.37
CA ARG A 550 -6.95 18.23 -1.24
C ARG A 550 -7.34 18.34 -2.70
N LYS A 551 -8.44 17.69 -3.10
CA LYS A 551 -8.96 17.75 -4.46
C LYS A 551 -9.55 19.11 -4.80
N GLU A 552 -10.17 19.78 -3.84
CA GLU A 552 -10.63 21.17 -3.99
C GLU A 552 -9.47 22.11 -4.21
N ARG A 553 -8.41 22.00 -3.41
CA ARG A 553 -7.18 22.78 -3.59
C ARG A 553 -6.44 22.44 -4.89
N GLU A 554 -6.47 21.20 -5.33
CA GLU A 554 -5.92 20.78 -6.61
C GLU A 554 -6.73 21.36 -7.78
N LEU A 555 -8.06 21.38 -7.67
CA LEU A 555 -8.97 21.98 -8.66
C LEU A 555 -8.64 23.45 -8.93
N GLU A 556 -8.26 24.22 -7.90
CA GLU A 556 -7.88 25.64 -8.06
C GLU A 556 -6.70 25.87 -9.04
N LYS A 557 -5.89 24.84 -9.30
CA LYS A 557 -4.76 24.91 -10.25
C LYS A 557 -5.19 24.74 -11.71
N TYR A 558 -6.46 24.40 -11.95
CA TYR A 558 -7.01 24.14 -13.29
C TYR A 558 -7.93 25.25 -13.75
N SER A 559 -7.98 25.51 -15.05
CA SER A 559 -8.79 26.59 -15.64
C SER A 559 -10.30 26.35 -15.50
N SER A 560 -10.73 25.11 -15.28
CA SER A 560 -12.14 24.75 -15.13
C SER A 560 -12.31 23.37 -14.49
N LEU A 561 -13.49 23.11 -13.92
CA LEU A 561 -13.87 21.79 -13.44
C LEU A 561 -13.77 20.73 -14.55
N HIS A 562 -14.08 21.07 -15.79
CA HIS A 562 -14.00 20.15 -16.93
C HIS A 562 -12.54 19.76 -17.22
N ALA A 563 -11.61 20.70 -17.17
CA ALA A 563 -10.18 20.42 -17.31
C ALA A 563 -9.69 19.50 -16.18
N PHE A 564 -10.06 19.81 -14.94
CA PHE A 564 -9.74 18.97 -13.78
C PHE A 564 -10.28 17.55 -13.90
N ILE A 565 -11.55 17.39 -14.30
CA ILE A 565 -12.14 16.05 -14.50
C ILE A 565 -11.33 15.27 -15.55
N ARG A 566 -10.98 15.89 -16.68
CA ARG A 566 -10.24 15.26 -17.76
C ARG A 566 -8.80 14.89 -17.37
N GLU A 567 -8.12 15.76 -16.66
CA GLU A 567 -6.67 15.65 -16.41
C GLU A 567 -6.32 15.01 -15.07
N VAL A 568 -7.29 14.96 -14.14
CA VAL A 568 -7.08 14.41 -12.79
C VAL A 568 -8.06 13.28 -12.50
N ALA A 569 -9.36 13.59 -12.46
CA ALA A 569 -10.34 12.65 -11.92
C ALA A 569 -10.50 11.40 -12.81
N VAL A 570 -10.51 11.56 -14.13
CA VAL A 570 -10.62 10.42 -15.07
C VAL A 570 -9.36 9.55 -15.05
N PRO A 571 -8.13 10.07 -15.16
CA PRO A 571 -6.92 9.26 -15.03
C PRO A 571 -6.82 8.49 -13.69
N GLU A 572 -7.18 9.11 -12.57
CA GLU A 572 -7.19 8.43 -11.28
C GLU A 572 -8.24 7.31 -11.20
N MET A 573 -9.43 7.55 -11.77
CA MET A 573 -10.46 6.52 -11.90
C MET A 573 -9.95 5.34 -12.76
N GLN A 574 -9.28 5.62 -13.88
CA GLN A 574 -8.71 4.61 -14.77
C GLN A 574 -7.63 3.77 -14.05
N ILE A 575 -6.75 4.40 -13.31
CA ILE A 575 -5.73 3.73 -12.49
C ILE A 575 -6.40 2.80 -11.47
N LYS A 576 -7.38 3.31 -10.72
CA LYS A 576 -8.08 2.51 -9.71
C LYS A 576 -8.90 1.38 -10.31
N LEU A 577 -9.49 1.60 -11.48
CA LEU A 577 -10.19 0.54 -12.24
C LEU A 577 -9.22 -0.58 -12.66
N ARG A 578 -8.01 -0.25 -13.15
CA ARG A 578 -6.96 -1.24 -13.46
C ARG A 578 -6.49 -2.00 -12.23
N GLN A 579 -6.39 -1.35 -11.08
CA GLN A 579 -6.04 -2.00 -9.81
C GLN A 579 -7.10 -3.05 -9.41
N GLY A 580 -8.39 -2.67 -9.50
CA GLY A 580 -9.50 -3.59 -9.26
C GLY A 580 -9.50 -4.76 -10.26
N PHE A 581 -9.33 -4.47 -11.55
CA PHE A 581 -9.21 -5.49 -12.59
C PHE A 581 -8.08 -6.48 -12.32
N GLY A 582 -6.93 -6.01 -11.84
CA GLY A 582 -5.79 -6.84 -11.48
C GLY A 582 -6.07 -7.85 -10.33
N ARG A 583 -7.26 -7.82 -9.71
CA ARG A 583 -7.70 -8.85 -8.74
C ARG A 583 -8.29 -10.08 -9.44
N ALA A 584 -8.75 -9.92 -10.68
CA ALA A 584 -9.47 -10.94 -11.43
C ALA A 584 -8.55 -11.98 -12.11
N ILE A 585 -7.38 -11.57 -12.58
CA ILE A 585 -6.43 -12.42 -13.33
C ILE A 585 -5.05 -12.33 -12.72
N ARG A 586 -4.50 -13.48 -12.30
CA ARG A 586 -3.19 -13.61 -11.67
C ARG A 586 -2.24 -14.57 -12.40
N THR A 587 -2.82 -15.57 -13.06
CA THR A 587 -2.09 -16.57 -13.84
C THR A 587 -2.58 -16.60 -15.28
N GLU A 588 -1.83 -17.27 -16.14
CA GLU A 588 -2.18 -17.43 -17.55
C GLU A 588 -3.43 -18.29 -17.78
N SER A 589 -3.77 -19.14 -16.80
CA SER A 589 -4.94 -20.03 -16.85
C SER A 589 -6.20 -19.41 -16.22
N ASP A 590 -6.09 -18.29 -15.50
CA ASP A 590 -7.25 -17.68 -14.84
C ASP A 590 -8.23 -17.16 -15.90
N THR A 591 -9.51 -17.33 -15.61
CA THR A 591 -10.62 -16.84 -16.44
C THR A 591 -11.63 -16.09 -15.58
N CYS A 592 -12.06 -14.91 -16.04
CA CYS A 592 -12.93 -14.05 -15.25
C CYS A 592 -13.91 -13.24 -16.09
N VAL A 593 -15.12 -13.06 -15.57
CA VAL A 593 -16.09 -12.06 -16.04
C VAL A 593 -15.92 -10.79 -15.23
N ILE A 594 -15.73 -9.66 -15.90
CA ILE A 594 -15.67 -8.33 -15.29
C ILE A 594 -16.97 -7.61 -15.58
N ALA A 595 -17.77 -7.34 -14.56
CA ALA A 595 -19.04 -6.64 -14.70
C ALA A 595 -18.94 -5.21 -14.15
N ILE A 596 -19.20 -4.21 -15.00
CA ILE A 596 -19.26 -2.80 -14.59
C ILE A 596 -20.72 -2.35 -14.74
N LEU A 597 -21.36 -2.05 -13.61
CA LEU A 597 -22.79 -1.75 -13.54
C LEU A 597 -23.10 -0.25 -13.54
N ASP A 598 -22.08 0.58 -13.69
CA ASP A 598 -22.24 2.04 -13.77
C ASP A 598 -22.72 2.46 -15.15
N GLU A 599 -23.86 3.15 -15.23
CA GLU A 599 -24.44 3.61 -16.48
C GLU A 599 -23.48 4.49 -17.30
N ARG A 600 -22.58 5.22 -16.65
CA ARG A 600 -21.61 6.12 -17.28
C ARG A 600 -20.52 5.38 -18.05
N ALA A 601 -20.33 4.07 -17.77
CA ALA A 601 -19.39 3.19 -18.44
C ALA A 601 -19.95 2.56 -19.73
N CYS A 602 -21.27 2.55 -19.90
CA CYS A 602 -21.94 1.89 -21.01
C CYS A 602 -21.66 2.58 -22.35
N ARG A 603 -21.86 1.83 -23.46
CA ARG A 603 -21.57 2.33 -24.82
C ARG A 603 -22.27 3.65 -25.11
N GLY A 604 -21.55 4.62 -25.62
CA GLY A 604 -22.05 5.97 -25.95
C GLY A 604 -22.27 6.88 -24.76
N ARG A 605 -21.91 6.45 -23.53
CA ARG A 605 -21.99 7.26 -22.32
C ARG A 605 -20.66 7.96 -22.04
N ARG A 606 -20.68 8.87 -21.07
CA ARG A 606 -19.62 9.86 -20.79
C ARG A 606 -18.22 9.27 -20.59
N TYR A 607 -18.09 8.11 -19.94
CA TYR A 607 -16.80 7.50 -19.60
C TYR A 607 -16.55 6.16 -20.29
N ALA A 608 -17.37 5.79 -21.29
CA ALA A 608 -17.21 4.53 -22.04
C ALA A 608 -15.81 4.38 -22.67
N GLN A 609 -15.26 5.47 -23.23
CA GLN A 609 -13.92 5.48 -23.79
C GLN A 609 -12.86 5.34 -22.71
N ALA A 610 -12.97 6.09 -21.61
CA ALA A 610 -12.01 6.04 -20.50
C ALA A 610 -11.94 4.63 -19.88
N VAL A 611 -13.09 3.95 -19.75
CA VAL A 611 -13.13 2.55 -19.28
C VAL A 611 -12.45 1.62 -20.28
N SER A 612 -12.66 1.83 -21.60
CA SER A 612 -11.98 1.05 -22.64
C SER A 612 -10.47 1.22 -22.63
N GLU A 613 -9.98 2.41 -22.36
CA GLU A 613 -8.55 2.71 -22.29
C GLU A 613 -7.90 2.18 -21.00
N ALA A 614 -8.68 2.05 -19.92
CA ALA A 614 -8.19 1.55 -18.64
C ALA A 614 -8.01 0.03 -18.62
N LEU A 615 -8.83 -0.71 -19.36
CA LEU A 615 -8.84 -2.17 -19.36
C LEU A 615 -8.15 -2.74 -20.60
N PRO A 616 -7.53 -3.94 -20.50
CA PRO A 616 -7.00 -4.60 -21.67
C PRO A 616 -8.10 -4.96 -22.67
N GLU A 617 -7.71 -5.20 -23.91
CA GLU A 617 -8.66 -5.61 -24.95
C GLU A 617 -9.22 -6.99 -24.63
N MET A 618 -10.57 -7.08 -24.51
CA MET A 618 -11.29 -8.30 -24.22
C MET A 618 -12.68 -8.31 -24.89
N ARG A 619 -13.30 -9.47 -24.94
CA ARG A 619 -14.66 -9.63 -25.45
C ARG A 619 -15.64 -8.85 -24.58
N ARG A 620 -16.71 -8.30 -25.18
CA ARG A 620 -17.73 -7.50 -24.48
C ARG A 620 -19.12 -8.05 -24.72
N THR A 621 -19.95 -8.00 -23.70
CA THR A 621 -21.36 -8.39 -23.79
C THR A 621 -22.24 -7.52 -22.90
N GLY A 622 -23.53 -7.42 -23.22
CA GLY A 622 -24.58 -6.88 -22.34
C GLY A 622 -25.61 -7.95 -21.97
N SER A 623 -25.32 -9.22 -22.25
CA SER A 623 -26.26 -10.34 -22.08
C SER A 623 -25.80 -11.28 -20.95
N LEU A 624 -26.64 -11.44 -19.94
CA LEU A 624 -26.40 -12.39 -18.85
C LEU A 624 -26.32 -13.85 -19.35
N ARG A 625 -27.05 -14.18 -20.45
CA ARG A 625 -26.96 -15.50 -21.08
C ARG A 625 -25.56 -15.77 -21.65
N GLU A 626 -24.92 -14.75 -22.22
CA GLU A 626 -23.54 -14.87 -22.70
C GLU A 626 -22.51 -14.99 -21.58
N VAL A 627 -22.74 -14.33 -20.45
CA VAL A 627 -21.95 -14.52 -19.23
C VAL A 627 -22.00 -15.98 -18.78
N THR A 628 -23.21 -16.55 -18.65
CA THR A 628 -23.41 -17.95 -18.29
C THR A 628 -22.73 -18.89 -19.27
N ARG A 629 -22.88 -18.63 -20.58
CA ARG A 629 -22.23 -19.44 -21.62
C ARG A 629 -20.71 -19.40 -21.50
N PHE A 630 -20.13 -18.21 -21.38
CA PHE A 630 -18.68 -18.04 -21.24
C PHE A 630 -18.12 -18.80 -20.03
N LEU A 631 -18.78 -18.71 -18.87
CA LEU A 631 -18.34 -19.43 -17.67
C LEU A 631 -18.45 -20.95 -17.86
N ARG A 632 -19.53 -21.45 -18.47
CA ARG A 632 -19.67 -22.88 -18.77
C ARG A 632 -18.65 -23.41 -19.79
N GLU A 633 -18.22 -22.58 -20.73
CA GLU A 633 -17.15 -22.93 -21.69
C GLU A 633 -15.77 -22.97 -21.01
N LYS A 634 -15.55 -22.18 -19.97
CA LYS A 634 -14.25 -21.99 -19.34
C LYS A 634 -14.03 -22.76 -18.05
N LYS A 635 -15.09 -23.17 -17.36
CA LYS A 635 -15.02 -23.83 -16.05
C LYS A 635 -15.49 -25.29 -16.15
N PRO A 636 -14.88 -26.19 -15.35
CA PRO A 636 -15.33 -27.58 -15.26
C PRO A 636 -16.72 -27.69 -14.62
N GLU A 637 -17.42 -28.80 -14.83
CA GLU A 637 -18.74 -29.03 -14.25
C GLU A 637 -18.73 -28.96 -12.71
N SER A 638 -17.69 -29.46 -12.08
CA SER A 638 -17.51 -29.39 -10.62
C SER A 638 -17.49 -27.97 -10.06
N TYR A 639 -17.13 -26.97 -10.87
CA TYR A 639 -17.19 -25.56 -10.47
C TYR A 639 -18.64 -25.10 -10.17
N PHE A 640 -19.63 -25.69 -10.84
CA PHE A 640 -21.05 -25.35 -10.70
C PHE A 640 -21.76 -26.18 -9.64
N GLU A 641 -21.11 -27.24 -9.13
CA GLU A 641 -21.58 -28.09 -8.05
C GLU A 641 -21.15 -27.47 -6.71
N VAL A 642 -21.87 -26.44 -6.27
CA VAL A 642 -21.69 -25.95 -4.89
C VAL A 642 -22.40 -26.95 -3.98
N GLU A 643 -21.66 -27.68 -3.16
CA GLU A 643 -22.23 -28.55 -2.14
C GLU A 643 -23.28 -27.78 -1.32
N ARG A 644 -24.48 -28.28 -1.33
CA ARG A 644 -25.64 -27.72 -0.62
C ARG A 644 -25.53 -27.90 0.89
#